data_32e5e66f99dce3c3fd1ca5e1ced2b86f
#
_entry.id   32e5e66f99dce3c3fd1ca5e1ced2b86f
#
_cell.length_a   1.000
_cell.length_b   1.000
_cell.length_c   1.000
_cell.angle_alpha   90.00
_cell.angle_beta   90.00
_cell.angle_gamma   90.00
#
_symmetry.space_group_name_H-M   'P 1'
#
loop_
_entity.id
_entity.type
_entity.pdbx_description
1 polymer ?
#
loop_
_entity_poly.entity_id
_entity_poly.type
_entity_poly.pdbx_seq_one_letter_code
_entity_poly.pdbx_strand_id
1 'polypeptide(L)'
;MDAERILLNALAGLWHDMGKFALRSGEGMREVWDEHAKHDVAYRHALASDSFVQEYAPERWRGRLAGVRYHHRPANLRSISDEAYSQACVVQVADWLSSGERDENAEGGPARLRSPFSRLRGHDAPFYLPLKPLSDCSEHLFPSPCVDEKGVPVEEYRELWSQFAAQARQTLSEGSLHRMDLRTFVETAYFLLQEYAWCVPSAYYNQVPDVSLFDHARATAAIAACLTADDREVPWLERLMRAIRSPRDDGNDAEALDTPVATLVGGDLTGLQRFLYSISSENAAKSLRGRSVYLQLLSELAAEFVVDGLGLPITNLLYAGGGNFYLLVQTTWEGDRVEKRLHAIQRQVVEMLAEAHGGDLGLALASTPITPREFFRGHFHEAWARLHQEIRRAKQTPLGALAPSRLAEVIGDGIGTGGETAVCPVCGRESEGGTEDRVCSICASLESLGMQVARANYMVLADIDIAPTAPQSARSWQSILSVFGRSVHFAKDAEDLAAIAEDLSARAKRLRVLCLAEGRGMSADGLNAFDFQLPTSVGYRPFARLVPWRDREESQIKTFDDLAEQAKGIERWGVLRMDVDNLGRLMREGFRKRDAHGISDSLTISRLASVSFALRVFFDKCVAWAALQADAASGVHGSGSCPDTGRSSRLYLQYAGGDDLFLVGAWDALPLTAAEIQAAFQEFVCHNPAVTISAGIALLPPKFPIYQAAHLALDALGAAKARTGGVFYLASSENGGKNAINFLGVSLDWDSFRTVHEQARKMAQWLEDGAVPRSLPQRILRLYHEWYEGRRRSVRQGRLRPRQRYFGPWVWHAAYQISRAASEIEDTEVKQEIRRWVSELPSDERNIMRLAMAARWAELCTRKRKDGNAERSGI
;
A
#
# COMPACT_ATOMS: atom_id res chain seq x y z
N MET A 1 -17.29 28.91 -8.52
CA MET A 1 -17.56 27.72 -7.65
C MET A 1 -17.63 28.16 -6.20
N ASP A 2 -18.67 27.74 -5.50
CA ASP A 2 -18.82 27.98 -4.06
C ASP A 2 -18.06 26.87 -3.29
N ALA A 3 -16.82 27.15 -2.91
CA ALA A 3 -15.95 26.20 -2.21
C ALA A 3 -16.53 25.76 -0.86
N GLU A 4 -17.24 26.64 -0.15
CA GLU A 4 -17.86 26.31 1.13
C GLU A 4 -19.01 25.31 0.93
N ARG A 5 -19.86 25.51 -0.09
CA ARG A 5 -20.96 24.60 -0.42
C ARG A 5 -20.46 23.21 -0.82
N ILE A 6 -19.35 23.13 -1.57
CA ILE A 6 -18.70 21.85 -1.94
C ILE A 6 -18.24 21.12 -0.67
N LEU A 7 -17.55 21.81 0.24
CA LEU A 7 -17.06 21.21 1.48
C LEU A 7 -18.20 20.76 2.40
N LEU A 8 -19.28 21.55 2.53
CA LEU A 8 -20.45 21.17 3.35
C LEU A 8 -21.17 19.96 2.77
N ASN A 9 -21.35 19.88 1.46
CA ASN A 9 -22.00 18.73 0.82
C ASN A 9 -21.12 17.48 0.88
N ALA A 10 -19.81 17.63 0.78
CA ALA A 10 -18.87 16.54 1.01
C ALA A 10 -18.91 16.05 2.47
N LEU A 11 -18.97 16.96 3.44
CA LEU A 11 -19.12 16.62 4.85
C LEU A 11 -20.44 15.93 5.14
N ALA A 12 -21.55 16.41 4.57
CA ALA A 12 -22.85 15.77 4.69
C ALA A 12 -22.82 14.34 4.10
N GLY A 13 -22.17 14.15 2.93
CA GLY A 13 -21.94 12.84 2.36
C GLY A 13 -21.04 11.94 3.20
N LEU A 14 -20.03 12.52 3.88
CA LEU A 14 -19.15 11.76 4.76
C LEU A 14 -19.85 11.28 6.03
N TRP A 15 -20.83 12.06 6.53
CA TRP A 15 -21.50 11.81 7.81
C TRP A 15 -22.91 11.22 7.71
N HIS A 16 -23.49 11.08 6.50
CA HIS A 16 -24.90 10.69 6.33
C HIS A 16 -25.24 9.36 7.02
N ASP A 17 -24.31 8.44 7.11
CA ASP A 17 -24.50 7.08 7.63
C ASP A 17 -23.81 6.79 8.98
N MET A 18 -23.27 7.81 9.66
CA MET A 18 -22.61 7.66 10.96
C MET A 18 -23.51 7.05 12.03
N GLY A 19 -24.81 7.29 11.92
CA GLY A 19 -25.82 6.68 12.79
C GLY A 19 -25.84 5.15 12.76
N LYS A 20 -25.37 4.51 11.68
CA LYS A 20 -25.25 3.04 11.62
C LYS A 20 -24.20 2.52 12.61
N PHE A 21 -23.09 3.23 12.75
CA PHE A 21 -22.03 2.89 13.71
C PHE A 21 -22.53 3.12 15.15
N ALA A 22 -23.09 4.30 15.43
CA ALA A 22 -23.65 4.64 16.74
C ALA A 22 -24.71 3.65 17.20
N LEU A 23 -25.66 3.28 16.35
CA LEU A 23 -26.73 2.34 16.68
C LEU A 23 -26.22 0.92 16.97
N ARG A 24 -25.19 0.46 16.30
CA ARG A 24 -24.59 -0.87 16.54
C ARG A 24 -23.85 -0.95 17.87
N SER A 25 -23.34 0.18 18.38
CA SER A 25 -22.73 0.26 19.71
C SER A 25 -23.77 0.26 20.86
N GLY A 26 -25.04 0.39 20.53
CA GLY A 26 -26.12 0.56 21.51
C GLY A 26 -26.28 2.01 22.01
N GLU A 27 -25.56 2.97 21.42
CA GLU A 27 -25.56 4.38 21.75
C GLU A 27 -26.14 5.23 20.60
N GLY A 28 -26.28 6.50 20.78
CA GLY A 28 -26.32 7.43 19.63
C GLY A 28 -27.72 7.83 19.16
N MET A 29 -28.75 7.93 20.05
CA MET A 29 -29.96 8.68 19.71
C MET A 29 -30.38 9.62 20.84
N ARG A 30 -30.61 10.90 20.47
CA ARG A 30 -31.21 11.91 21.36
C ARG A 30 -32.73 11.95 21.22
N GLU A 31 -33.26 11.52 20.09
CA GLU A 31 -34.69 11.55 19.77
C GLU A 31 -35.31 10.16 19.82
N VAL A 32 -36.62 10.11 20.14
CA VAL A 32 -37.39 8.85 20.20
C VAL A 32 -37.70 8.38 18.78
N TRP A 33 -37.54 7.05 18.54
CA TRP A 33 -37.89 6.40 17.30
C TRP A 33 -39.36 5.94 17.37
N ASP A 34 -40.27 6.81 16.95
CA ASP A 34 -41.70 6.54 16.88
C ASP A 34 -42.24 6.64 15.44
N GLU A 35 -43.57 6.57 15.27
CA GLU A 35 -44.22 6.67 13.96
C GLU A 35 -44.02 8.04 13.31
N HIS A 36 -43.90 9.10 14.08
CA HIS A 36 -43.61 10.42 13.56
C HIS A 36 -42.19 10.49 12.98
N ALA A 37 -41.21 10.02 13.74
CA ALA A 37 -39.82 9.94 13.31
C ALA A 37 -39.67 9.08 12.04
N LYS A 38 -40.38 7.94 11.95
CA LYS A 38 -40.36 7.10 10.74
C LYS A 38 -40.92 7.83 9.52
N HIS A 39 -41.96 8.63 9.70
CA HIS A 39 -42.53 9.43 8.63
C HIS A 39 -41.59 10.56 8.21
N ASP A 40 -40.89 11.17 9.18
CA ASP A 40 -39.97 12.28 8.95
C ASP A 40 -38.71 11.87 8.19
N VAL A 41 -38.00 10.83 8.63
CA VAL A 41 -36.66 10.47 8.11
C VAL A 41 -36.55 9.11 7.41
N ALA A 42 -37.56 8.28 7.42
CA ALA A 42 -37.65 6.94 6.89
C ALA A 42 -36.85 5.85 7.64
N TYR A 43 -35.61 6.14 8.06
CA TYR A 43 -34.74 5.17 8.69
C TYR A 43 -34.10 5.69 9.98
N ARG A 44 -33.98 4.81 10.97
CA ARG A 44 -33.43 5.10 12.30
C ARG A 44 -32.02 5.65 12.28
N HIS A 45 -31.18 5.15 11.36
CA HIS A 45 -29.79 5.60 11.25
C HIS A 45 -29.68 7.07 10.79
N ALA A 46 -30.61 7.58 10.00
CA ALA A 46 -30.61 8.98 9.58
C ALA A 46 -30.82 9.91 10.77
N LEU A 47 -31.70 9.52 11.69
CA LEU A 47 -31.95 10.25 12.95
C LEU A 47 -30.72 10.18 13.88
N ALA A 48 -30.08 9.02 13.98
CA ALA A 48 -28.86 8.86 14.76
C ALA A 48 -27.66 9.62 14.15
N SER A 49 -27.60 9.72 12.81
CA SER A 49 -26.59 10.55 12.12
C SER A 49 -26.81 12.04 12.39
N ASP A 50 -28.06 12.50 12.45
CA ASP A 50 -28.36 13.87 12.86
C ASP A 50 -27.95 14.11 14.32
N SER A 51 -28.21 13.18 15.23
CA SER A 51 -27.75 13.27 16.62
C SER A 51 -26.22 13.41 16.69
N PHE A 52 -25.49 12.71 15.80
CA PHE A 52 -24.06 12.84 15.67
C PHE A 52 -23.65 14.25 15.19
N VAL A 53 -24.34 14.79 14.18
CA VAL A 53 -24.11 16.17 13.72
C VAL A 53 -24.34 17.16 14.85
N GLN A 54 -25.42 17.00 15.62
CA GLN A 54 -25.74 17.90 16.75
C GLN A 54 -24.69 17.86 17.85
N GLU A 55 -23.98 16.77 18.03
CA GLU A 55 -22.95 16.60 19.04
C GLU A 55 -21.57 17.09 18.59
N TYR A 56 -21.16 16.77 17.36
CA TYR A 56 -19.78 16.97 16.92
C TYR A 56 -19.58 18.10 15.90
N ALA A 57 -20.64 18.57 15.22
CA ALA A 57 -20.49 19.70 14.31
C ALA A 57 -20.46 21.03 15.06
N PRO A 58 -19.51 21.93 14.75
CA PRO A 58 -19.52 23.30 15.23
C PRO A 58 -20.84 24.03 14.91
N GLU A 59 -21.30 24.89 15.82
CA GLU A 59 -22.59 25.59 15.72
C GLU A 59 -22.76 26.34 14.39
N ARG A 60 -21.67 26.97 13.91
CA ARG A 60 -21.63 27.72 12.64
C ARG A 60 -21.94 26.88 11.39
N TRP A 61 -21.75 25.54 11.41
CA TRP A 61 -22.03 24.65 10.29
C TRP A 61 -23.18 23.68 10.56
N ARG A 62 -23.52 23.44 11.82
CA ARG A 62 -24.52 22.46 12.27
C ARG A 62 -25.85 22.60 11.53
N GLY A 63 -26.37 23.83 11.46
CA GLY A 63 -27.65 24.12 10.77
C GLY A 63 -27.60 23.95 9.26
N ARG A 64 -26.41 23.85 8.68
CA ARG A 64 -26.18 23.71 7.24
C ARG A 64 -25.90 22.25 6.82
N LEU A 65 -26.13 21.25 7.70
CA LEU A 65 -25.93 19.82 7.45
C LEU A 65 -27.24 19.05 7.49
N ALA A 66 -28.36 19.69 7.20
CA ALA A 66 -29.68 19.08 7.18
C ALA A 66 -29.81 17.90 6.20
N GLY A 67 -28.97 17.85 5.15
CA GLY A 67 -28.87 16.73 4.24
C GLY A 67 -28.51 15.42 4.93
N VAL A 68 -27.82 15.42 6.07
CA VAL A 68 -27.51 14.22 6.85
C VAL A 68 -28.77 13.57 7.42
N ARG A 69 -29.70 14.37 7.98
CA ARG A 69 -30.98 13.87 8.52
C ARG A 69 -31.93 13.40 7.42
N TYR A 70 -31.99 14.16 6.33
CA TYR A 70 -33.05 14.00 5.34
C TYR A 70 -32.63 13.33 4.04
N HIS A 71 -31.45 12.70 3.97
CA HIS A 71 -30.95 12.08 2.74
C HIS A 71 -31.87 10.96 2.19
N HIS A 72 -32.76 10.36 3.00
CA HIS A 72 -33.79 9.42 2.55
C HIS A 72 -35.14 10.06 2.29
N ARG A 73 -35.38 11.29 2.76
CA ARG A 73 -36.63 12.05 2.64
C ARG A 73 -36.37 13.52 2.27
N PRO A 74 -35.65 13.84 1.20
CA PRO A 74 -35.37 15.24 0.86
C PRO A 74 -36.64 16.08 0.72
N ALA A 75 -37.71 15.50 0.20
CA ALA A 75 -38.96 16.18 -0.03
C ALA A 75 -39.54 16.91 1.22
N ASN A 76 -39.18 16.44 2.43
CA ASN A 76 -39.62 17.06 3.68
C ASN A 76 -38.96 18.42 3.92
N LEU A 77 -37.86 18.73 3.22
CA LEU A 77 -37.18 20.02 3.27
C LEU A 77 -37.68 21.04 2.22
N ARG A 78 -38.47 20.62 1.24
CA ARG A 78 -38.84 21.44 0.08
C ARG A 78 -39.55 22.76 0.46
N SER A 79 -40.35 22.75 1.55
CA SER A 79 -41.03 23.93 2.04
C SER A 79 -40.27 24.67 3.14
N ILE A 80 -39.11 24.19 3.55
CA ILE A 80 -38.34 24.71 4.68
C ILE A 80 -37.15 25.55 4.20
N SER A 81 -36.33 25.01 3.29
CA SER A 81 -35.15 25.69 2.78
C SER A 81 -34.70 25.05 1.45
N ASP A 82 -34.55 25.89 0.43
CA ASP A 82 -34.05 25.45 -0.89
C ASP A 82 -32.63 24.91 -0.80
N GLU A 83 -31.75 25.51 0.00
CA GLU A 83 -30.36 25.07 0.21
C GLU A 83 -30.34 23.69 0.88
N ALA A 84 -31.10 23.50 1.96
CA ALA A 84 -31.18 22.22 2.66
C ALA A 84 -31.81 21.14 1.78
N TYR A 85 -32.84 21.47 1.00
CA TYR A 85 -33.45 20.55 0.05
C TYR A 85 -32.46 20.12 -1.06
N SER A 86 -31.74 21.09 -1.63
CA SER A 86 -30.71 20.81 -2.64
C SER A 86 -29.61 19.89 -2.07
N GLN A 87 -29.11 20.17 -0.86
CA GLN A 87 -28.13 19.34 -0.18
C GLN A 87 -28.62 17.90 0.02
N ALA A 88 -29.85 17.74 0.52
CA ALA A 88 -30.43 16.42 0.76
C ALA A 88 -30.60 15.61 -0.54
N CYS A 89 -30.98 16.27 -1.64
CA CYS A 89 -31.02 15.64 -2.97
C CYS A 89 -29.64 15.22 -3.45
N VAL A 90 -28.62 16.07 -3.30
CA VAL A 90 -27.21 15.73 -3.65
C VAL A 90 -26.73 14.53 -2.87
N VAL A 91 -26.94 14.53 -1.54
CA VAL A 91 -26.50 13.42 -0.67
C VAL A 91 -27.24 12.13 -1.01
N GLN A 92 -28.56 12.17 -1.27
CA GLN A 92 -29.33 10.98 -1.66
C GLN A 92 -28.84 10.38 -2.97
N VAL A 93 -28.62 11.21 -4.00
CA VAL A 93 -28.07 10.73 -5.28
C VAL A 93 -26.69 10.14 -5.09
N ALA A 94 -25.82 10.81 -4.32
CA ALA A 94 -24.48 10.35 -4.05
C ALA A 94 -24.47 9.02 -3.26
N ASP A 95 -25.31 8.86 -2.25
CA ASP A 95 -25.49 7.58 -1.52
C ASP A 95 -25.91 6.45 -2.46
N TRP A 96 -26.90 6.68 -3.33
CA TRP A 96 -27.35 5.64 -4.26
C TRP A 96 -26.28 5.24 -5.28
N LEU A 97 -25.52 6.18 -5.82
CA LEU A 97 -24.45 5.90 -6.76
C LEU A 97 -23.28 5.19 -6.08
N SER A 98 -22.94 5.56 -4.84
CA SER A 98 -21.88 4.88 -4.07
C SER A 98 -22.29 3.49 -3.58
N SER A 99 -23.59 3.19 -3.53
CA SER A 99 -24.19 1.91 -3.11
C SER A 99 -24.50 0.98 -4.28
N GLY A 100 -23.82 1.12 -5.41
CA GLY A 100 -24.03 0.30 -6.60
C GLY A 100 -23.82 -1.20 -6.44
N GLU A 101 -23.21 -1.64 -5.31
CA GLU A 101 -23.01 -3.05 -4.98
C GLU A 101 -24.23 -3.73 -4.33
N ARG A 102 -25.25 -2.99 -3.90
CA ARG A 102 -26.40 -3.56 -3.17
C ARG A 102 -27.14 -4.59 -4.01
N ASP A 103 -27.39 -5.74 -3.40
CA ASP A 103 -28.14 -6.86 -4.00
C ASP A 103 -29.38 -7.13 -3.15
N GLU A 104 -30.55 -6.79 -3.65
CA GLU A 104 -31.83 -6.98 -2.95
C GLU A 104 -32.17 -8.45 -2.65
N ASN A 105 -31.49 -9.39 -3.32
CA ASN A 105 -31.71 -10.82 -3.15
C ASN A 105 -30.63 -11.52 -2.29
N ALA A 106 -29.67 -10.77 -1.74
CA ALA A 106 -28.65 -11.37 -0.90
C ALA A 106 -29.19 -11.62 0.51
N GLU A 107 -28.88 -12.79 1.09
CA GLU A 107 -29.13 -13.04 2.51
C GLU A 107 -28.30 -12.07 3.37
N GLY A 108 -28.89 -11.52 4.42
CA GLY A 108 -28.20 -10.66 5.38
C GLY A 108 -27.09 -11.40 6.10
N GLY A 109 -25.94 -10.77 6.22
CA GLY A 109 -24.75 -11.31 6.91
C GLY A 109 -24.69 -10.87 8.38
N PRO A 110 -23.65 -11.29 9.11
CA PRO A 110 -23.33 -10.71 10.42
C PRO A 110 -22.99 -9.23 10.29
N ALA A 111 -23.18 -8.47 11.36
CA ALA A 111 -22.83 -7.03 11.38
C ALA A 111 -21.32 -6.80 11.55
N ARG A 112 -20.51 -7.59 10.86
CA ARG A 112 -19.05 -7.45 10.74
C ARG A 112 -18.68 -7.25 9.29
N LEU A 113 -17.64 -6.46 9.04
CA LEU A 113 -17.16 -6.25 7.68
C LEU A 113 -16.47 -7.51 7.17
N ARG A 114 -17.01 -8.06 6.10
CA ARG A 114 -16.39 -9.18 5.40
C ARG A 114 -15.17 -8.69 4.64
N SER A 115 -14.05 -9.39 4.79
CA SER A 115 -12.84 -9.07 4.05
C SER A 115 -13.11 -9.09 2.53
N PRO A 116 -12.73 -8.04 1.79
CA PRO A 116 -12.95 -8.01 0.34
C PRO A 116 -12.19 -9.14 -0.38
N PHE A 117 -11.06 -9.60 0.17
CA PHE A 117 -10.30 -10.72 -0.39
C PHE A 117 -11.03 -12.06 -0.31
N SER A 118 -11.93 -12.23 0.63
CA SER A 118 -12.71 -13.45 0.80
C SER A 118 -13.70 -13.70 -0.34
N ARG A 119 -13.87 -12.76 -1.26
CA ARG A 119 -14.84 -12.84 -2.37
C ARG A 119 -14.23 -12.78 -3.76
N LEU A 120 -12.95 -12.45 -3.87
CA LEU A 120 -12.30 -12.27 -5.15
C LEU A 120 -12.17 -13.59 -5.91
N ARG A 121 -12.40 -13.57 -7.23
CA ARG A 121 -12.26 -14.70 -8.16
C ARG A 121 -13.12 -15.92 -7.81
N GLY A 122 -14.27 -15.69 -7.20
CA GLY A 122 -15.20 -16.76 -6.81
C GLY A 122 -14.85 -17.49 -5.53
N HIS A 123 -13.78 -17.05 -4.84
CA HIS A 123 -13.56 -17.48 -3.44
C HIS A 123 -14.71 -16.96 -2.59
N ASP A 124 -15.24 -17.75 -1.67
CA ASP A 124 -16.40 -17.37 -0.87
C ASP A 124 -16.25 -17.88 0.58
N ALA A 125 -15.07 -17.64 1.15
CA ALA A 125 -14.78 -17.99 2.54
C ALA A 125 -15.26 -16.88 3.49
N PRO A 126 -15.95 -17.19 4.62
CA PRO A 126 -16.51 -16.20 5.53
C PRO A 126 -15.48 -15.66 6.51
N PHE A 127 -14.54 -14.85 6.03
CA PHE A 127 -13.57 -14.11 6.84
C PHE A 127 -13.99 -12.66 7.04
N TYR A 128 -13.88 -12.16 8.27
CA TYR A 128 -14.33 -10.84 8.68
C TYR A 128 -13.20 -10.05 9.33
N LEU A 129 -13.19 -8.73 9.11
CA LEU A 129 -12.25 -7.83 9.76
C LEU A 129 -12.57 -7.66 11.25
N PRO A 130 -11.55 -7.52 12.10
CA PRO A 130 -11.73 -7.21 13.51
C PRO A 130 -12.29 -5.80 13.70
N LEU A 131 -13.10 -5.58 14.71
CA LEU A 131 -13.60 -4.25 15.11
C LEU A 131 -12.56 -3.55 15.97
N LYS A 132 -11.47 -3.09 15.33
CA LYS A 132 -10.35 -2.40 15.95
C LYS A 132 -9.99 -1.13 15.16
N PRO A 133 -9.51 -0.07 15.82
CA PRO A 133 -9.04 1.11 15.10
C PRO A 133 -7.82 0.78 14.24
N LEU A 134 -7.66 1.47 13.13
CA LEU A 134 -6.53 1.27 12.23
C LEU A 134 -5.17 1.56 12.90
N SER A 135 -5.15 2.38 13.94
CA SER A 135 -3.99 2.69 14.76
C SER A 135 -3.58 1.59 15.75
N ASP A 136 -4.41 0.56 15.94
CA ASP A 136 -4.07 -0.58 16.80
C ASP A 136 -2.85 -1.35 16.29
N CYS A 137 -2.29 -2.25 17.11
CA CYS A 137 -1.15 -3.08 16.72
C CYS A 137 -1.47 -3.94 15.50
N SER A 138 -0.49 -4.11 14.62
CA SER A 138 -0.66 -4.82 13.34
C SER A 138 -1.19 -6.24 13.50
N GLU A 139 -0.80 -6.95 14.57
CA GLU A 139 -1.27 -8.31 14.87
C GLU A 139 -2.80 -8.42 15.08
N HIS A 140 -3.45 -7.32 15.49
CA HIS A 140 -4.88 -7.28 15.75
C HIS A 140 -5.72 -6.97 14.51
N LEU A 141 -5.11 -6.72 13.35
CA LEU A 141 -5.82 -6.27 12.14
C LEU A 141 -6.13 -7.40 11.13
N PHE A 142 -5.76 -8.64 11.45
CA PHE A 142 -5.95 -9.77 10.53
C PHE A 142 -7.41 -10.25 10.51
N PRO A 143 -7.96 -10.55 9.31
CA PRO A 143 -9.28 -11.13 9.17
C PRO A 143 -9.32 -12.53 9.82
N SER A 144 -10.44 -12.86 10.43
CA SER A 144 -10.67 -14.17 11.03
C SER A 144 -12.00 -14.80 10.56
N PRO A 145 -12.13 -16.14 10.56
CA PRO A 145 -13.42 -16.77 10.37
C PRO A 145 -14.36 -16.32 11.49
N CYS A 146 -15.55 -15.85 11.14
CA CYS A 146 -16.54 -15.54 12.18
C CYS A 146 -17.06 -16.85 12.77
N VAL A 147 -16.82 -17.05 14.06
CA VAL A 147 -17.28 -18.21 14.80
C VAL A 147 -18.65 -17.93 15.44
N ASP A 148 -18.99 -16.66 15.65
CA ASP A 148 -20.23 -16.23 16.25
C ASP A 148 -21.34 -16.08 15.22
N GLU A 149 -22.50 -16.59 15.58
CA GLU A 149 -23.70 -16.58 14.74
C GLU A 149 -24.21 -15.16 14.44
N LYS A 150 -25.13 -15.08 13.48
CA LYS A 150 -25.87 -13.91 13.00
C LYS A 150 -26.23 -12.96 14.15
N GLY A 151 -25.51 -11.86 14.28
CA GLY A 151 -25.80 -10.84 15.30
C GLY A 151 -24.88 -9.62 15.22
N VAL A 152 -25.23 -8.61 16.01
CA VAL A 152 -24.39 -7.42 16.21
C VAL A 152 -23.50 -7.67 17.42
N PRO A 153 -22.16 -7.67 17.29
CA PRO A 153 -21.25 -7.80 18.42
C PRO A 153 -21.21 -6.47 19.21
N VAL A 154 -22.25 -6.22 19.98
CA VAL A 154 -22.54 -4.91 20.63
C VAL A 154 -21.39 -4.45 21.50
N GLU A 155 -20.74 -5.34 22.25
CA GLU A 155 -19.65 -4.95 23.16
C GLU A 155 -18.40 -4.46 22.39
N GLU A 156 -18.02 -5.16 21.31
CA GLU A 156 -16.89 -4.74 20.47
C GLU A 156 -17.20 -3.42 19.75
N TYR A 157 -18.44 -3.25 19.28
CA TYR A 157 -18.89 -1.97 18.73
C TYR A 157 -18.89 -0.86 19.76
N ARG A 158 -19.26 -1.14 21.00
CA ARG A 158 -19.26 -0.15 22.10
C ARG A 158 -17.83 0.26 22.43
N GLU A 159 -16.89 -0.68 22.49
CA GLU A 159 -15.48 -0.38 22.72
C GLU A 159 -14.93 0.54 21.60
N LEU A 160 -15.13 0.13 20.34
CA LEU A 160 -14.65 0.89 19.18
C LEU A 160 -15.31 2.28 19.10
N TRP A 161 -16.63 2.38 19.36
CA TRP A 161 -17.36 3.64 19.39
C TRP A 161 -16.88 4.54 20.53
N SER A 162 -16.63 4.00 21.72
CA SER A 162 -16.14 4.77 22.86
C SER A 162 -14.79 5.43 22.55
N GLN A 163 -13.87 4.72 21.91
CA GLN A 163 -12.58 5.26 21.47
C GLN A 163 -12.78 6.34 20.40
N PHE A 164 -13.60 6.06 19.40
CA PHE A 164 -13.97 7.02 18.36
C PHE A 164 -14.57 8.30 18.96
N ALA A 165 -15.58 8.16 19.82
CA ALA A 165 -16.28 9.29 20.45
C ALA A 165 -15.35 10.13 21.34
N ALA A 166 -14.44 9.49 22.06
CA ALA A 166 -13.43 10.19 22.86
C ALA A 166 -12.51 11.03 21.97
N GLN A 167 -12.01 10.48 20.89
CA GLN A 167 -11.14 11.18 19.95
C GLN A 167 -11.92 12.27 19.18
N ALA A 168 -13.17 12.01 18.77
CA ALA A 168 -14.02 12.98 18.11
C ALA A 168 -14.28 14.22 19.00
N ARG A 169 -14.54 14.02 20.30
CA ARG A 169 -14.69 15.14 21.24
C ARG A 169 -13.44 15.98 21.37
N GLN A 170 -12.26 15.35 21.26
CA GLN A 170 -10.99 16.07 21.34
C GLN A 170 -10.66 16.84 20.07
N THR A 171 -11.00 16.27 18.91
CA THR A 171 -10.53 16.78 17.63
C THR A 171 -11.54 17.58 16.85
N LEU A 172 -12.85 17.42 17.11
CA LEU A 172 -13.93 18.08 16.37
C LEU A 172 -14.69 19.14 17.17
N SER A 173 -14.63 19.15 18.52
CA SER A 173 -15.41 20.08 19.33
C SER A 173 -14.82 21.50 19.38
N GLU A 174 -15.74 22.50 19.52
CA GLU A 174 -15.43 23.95 19.56
C GLU A 174 -14.60 24.36 20.76
N GLY A 175 -13.72 23.88 21.25
CA GLY A 175 -12.94 24.30 22.46
C GLY A 175 -11.72 23.45 22.68
N SER A 176 -11.58 22.40 21.88
CA SER A 176 -10.54 21.44 22.13
C SER A 176 -9.25 21.70 21.36
N LEU A 177 -9.28 22.21 20.15
CA LEU A 177 -8.06 22.43 19.37
C LEU A 177 -8.31 23.45 18.25
N HIS A 178 -8.22 24.77 18.60
CA HIS A 178 -7.80 25.69 17.57
C HIS A 178 -8.83 26.17 16.52
N ARG A 179 -8.42 27.17 15.84
CA ARG A 179 -9.08 27.84 14.72
C ARG A 179 -9.23 26.89 13.54
N MET A 180 -10.14 25.90 13.58
CA MET A 180 -10.47 25.11 12.39
C MET A 180 -11.23 25.96 11.38
N ASP A 181 -10.78 25.94 10.15
CA ASP A 181 -11.62 26.27 9.01
C ASP A 181 -12.39 25.02 8.53
N LEU A 182 -13.34 25.20 7.62
CA LEU A 182 -14.16 24.09 7.16
C LEU A 182 -13.34 22.99 6.47
N ARG A 183 -12.27 23.34 5.78
CA ARG A 183 -11.40 22.36 5.09
C ARG A 183 -10.69 21.46 6.10
N THR A 184 -10.05 22.04 7.11
CA THR A 184 -9.34 21.28 8.15
C THR A 184 -10.30 20.45 8.99
N PHE A 185 -11.53 20.92 9.18
CA PHE A 185 -12.58 20.16 9.84
C PHE A 185 -12.99 18.92 9.01
N VAL A 186 -13.23 19.08 7.70
CA VAL A 186 -13.54 17.97 6.79
C VAL A 186 -12.38 16.95 6.74
N GLU A 187 -11.14 17.42 6.68
CA GLU A 187 -9.95 16.54 6.70
C GLU A 187 -9.85 15.76 8.02
N THR A 188 -10.05 16.40 9.17
CA THR A 188 -10.04 15.73 10.48
C THR A 188 -11.15 14.68 10.56
N ALA A 189 -12.36 15.03 10.13
CA ALA A 189 -13.46 14.08 10.05
C ALA A 189 -13.17 12.90 9.13
N TYR A 190 -12.53 13.14 8.00
CA TYR A 190 -12.09 12.09 7.06
C TYR A 190 -11.11 11.12 7.69
N PHE A 191 -10.04 11.62 8.34
CA PHE A 191 -9.02 10.75 8.97
C PHE A 191 -9.59 10.00 10.17
N LEU A 192 -10.48 10.63 10.93
CA LEU A 192 -11.14 9.98 12.06
C LEU A 192 -12.04 8.81 11.59
N LEU A 193 -12.80 9.00 10.52
CA LEU A 193 -13.57 7.92 9.92
C LEU A 193 -12.67 6.82 9.34
N GLN A 194 -11.58 7.19 8.70
CA GLN A 194 -10.60 6.22 8.20
C GLN A 194 -10.07 5.34 9.32
N GLU A 195 -9.74 5.91 10.46
CA GLU A 195 -9.16 5.20 11.60
C GLU A 195 -10.13 4.23 12.24
N TYR A 196 -11.41 4.58 12.38
CA TYR A 196 -12.38 3.80 13.15
C TYR A 196 -13.44 3.08 12.31
N ALA A 197 -13.83 3.62 11.16
CA ALA A 197 -14.92 3.07 10.36
C ALA A 197 -14.43 2.18 9.19
N TRP A 198 -13.13 1.96 9.04
CA TRP A 198 -12.54 1.09 8.01
C TRP A 198 -12.97 -0.36 8.13
N CYS A 199 -13.28 -0.82 9.35
CA CYS A 199 -13.67 -2.19 9.70
C CYS A 199 -15.18 -2.34 9.97
N VAL A 200 -15.94 -1.24 9.89
CA VAL A 200 -17.38 -1.22 10.10
C VAL A 200 -18.09 -1.39 8.75
N PRO A 201 -19.04 -2.34 8.57
CA PRO A 201 -19.75 -2.49 7.30
C PRO A 201 -20.73 -1.33 7.06
N SER A 202 -20.80 -0.85 5.81
CA SER A 202 -21.75 0.18 5.38
C SER A 202 -23.20 -0.29 5.53
N ALA A 203 -23.46 -1.57 5.24
CA ALA A 203 -24.74 -2.21 5.42
C ALA A 203 -24.53 -3.74 5.57
N TYR A 204 -25.53 -4.45 6.18
CA TYR A 204 -25.48 -5.90 6.38
C TYR A 204 -26.85 -6.57 6.27
N TYR A 205 -27.93 -5.81 6.14
CA TYR A 205 -29.27 -6.34 5.85
C TYR A 205 -29.42 -6.59 4.37
N ASN A 206 -29.91 -7.76 3.99
CA ASN A 206 -30.19 -8.14 2.61
C ASN A 206 -29.02 -7.92 1.64
N GLN A 207 -27.77 -8.00 2.16
CA GLN A 207 -26.58 -7.89 1.32
C GLN A 207 -25.33 -8.45 2.03
N VAL A 208 -24.30 -8.74 1.24
CA VAL A 208 -23.01 -9.13 1.78
C VAL A 208 -22.29 -7.89 2.29
N PRO A 209 -21.86 -7.85 3.57
CA PRO A 209 -21.23 -6.69 4.19
C PRO A 209 -19.74 -6.57 3.80
N ASP A 210 -19.42 -6.33 2.51
CA ASP A 210 -18.06 -6.33 1.96
C ASP A 210 -17.51 -4.93 1.60
N VAL A 211 -18.27 -3.87 1.92
CA VAL A 211 -17.86 -2.48 1.77
C VAL A 211 -17.85 -1.81 3.15
N SER A 212 -16.74 -1.17 3.51
CA SER A 212 -16.62 -0.45 4.77
C SER A 212 -17.48 0.82 4.80
N LEU A 213 -17.90 1.22 6.01
CA LEU A 213 -18.60 2.49 6.21
C LEU A 213 -17.71 3.67 5.78
N PHE A 214 -16.40 3.59 6.01
CA PHE A 214 -15.45 4.60 5.54
C PHE A 214 -15.40 4.69 4.00
N ASP A 215 -15.25 3.58 3.28
CA ASP A 215 -15.13 3.60 1.82
C ASP A 215 -16.44 4.07 1.15
N HIS A 216 -17.59 3.65 1.70
CA HIS A 216 -18.90 4.10 1.27
C HIS A 216 -19.09 5.61 1.53
N ALA A 217 -18.80 6.07 2.73
CA ALA A 217 -18.92 7.48 3.11
C ALA A 217 -17.99 8.38 2.29
N ARG A 218 -16.75 7.95 2.06
CA ARG A 218 -15.78 8.65 1.19
C ARG A 218 -16.28 8.75 -0.25
N ALA A 219 -16.77 7.64 -0.82
CA ALA A 219 -17.31 7.65 -2.17
C ALA A 219 -18.54 8.55 -2.29
N THR A 220 -19.45 8.51 -1.30
CA THR A 220 -20.60 9.40 -1.22
C THR A 220 -20.18 10.88 -1.15
N ALA A 221 -19.21 11.20 -0.30
CA ALA A 221 -18.66 12.55 -0.18
C ALA A 221 -18.01 13.03 -1.49
N ALA A 222 -17.25 12.17 -2.17
CA ALA A 222 -16.61 12.50 -3.44
C ALA A 222 -17.64 12.78 -4.54
N ILE A 223 -18.68 11.95 -4.66
CA ILE A 223 -19.77 12.14 -5.63
C ILE A 223 -20.55 13.43 -5.30
N ALA A 224 -20.87 13.67 -4.02
CA ALA A 224 -21.58 14.87 -3.59
C ALA A 224 -20.78 16.14 -3.92
N ALA A 225 -19.45 16.10 -3.71
CA ALA A 225 -18.56 17.21 -4.11
C ALA A 225 -18.59 17.45 -5.62
N CYS A 226 -18.53 16.40 -6.44
CA CYS A 226 -18.60 16.52 -7.91
C CYS A 226 -19.93 17.11 -8.40
N LEU A 227 -21.06 16.59 -7.90
CA LEU A 227 -22.39 17.09 -8.23
C LEU A 227 -22.57 18.56 -7.86
N THR A 228 -22.00 18.96 -6.72
CA THR A 228 -22.05 20.35 -6.24
C THR A 228 -21.12 21.25 -7.06
N ALA A 229 -19.93 20.80 -7.41
CA ALA A 229 -18.98 21.56 -8.23
C ALA A 229 -19.48 21.77 -9.66
N ASP A 230 -20.22 20.81 -10.22
CA ASP A 230 -20.93 20.94 -11.51
C ASP A 230 -22.24 21.78 -11.42
N ASP A 231 -22.56 22.28 -10.22
CA ASP A 231 -23.77 23.06 -9.92
C ASP A 231 -25.07 22.40 -10.46
N ARG A 232 -25.22 21.08 -10.20
CA ARG A 232 -26.37 20.33 -10.68
C ARG A 232 -27.66 20.83 -10.02
N GLU A 233 -28.58 21.28 -10.86
CA GLU A 233 -29.86 21.81 -10.42
C GLU A 233 -30.77 20.73 -9.83
N VAL A 234 -31.60 21.11 -8.84
CA VAL A 234 -32.56 20.22 -8.17
C VAL A 234 -33.47 19.48 -9.15
N PRO A 235 -34.08 20.14 -10.18
CA PRO A 235 -34.92 19.43 -11.14
C PRO A 235 -34.18 18.31 -11.89
N TRP A 236 -32.88 18.48 -12.16
CA TRP A 236 -32.08 17.43 -12.79
C TRP A 236 -31.82 16.27 -11.82
N LEU A 237 -31.48 16.58 -10.54
CA LEU A 237 -31.31 15.58 -9.49
C LEU A 237 -32.59 14.76 -9.26
N GLU A 238 -33.76 15.41 -9.25
CA GLU A 238 -35.06 14.72 -9.16
C GLU A 238 -35.32 13.77 -10.34
N ARG A 239 -34.98 14.18 -11.56
CA ARG A 239 -35.05 13.30 -12.73
C ARG A 239 -34.16 12.08 -12.58
N LEU A 240 -32.91 12.30 -12.16
CA LEU A 240 -31.98 11.22 -11.92
C LEU A 240 -32.45 10.27 -10.81
N MET A 241 -33.00 10.80 -9.71
CA MET A 241 -33.59 9.97 -8.64
C MET A 241 -34.74 9.10 -9.15
N ARG A 242 -35.62 9.63 -10.03
CA ARG A 242 -36.70 8.83 -10.64
C ARG A 242 -36.13 7.75 -11.56
N ALA A 243 -35.15 8.10 -12.41
CA ALA A 243 -34.50 7.17 -13.33
C ALA A 243 -33.79 6.02 -12.60
N ILE A 244 -33.14 6.28 -11.46
CA ILE A 244 -32.49 5.24 -10.64
C ILE A 244 -33.54 4.29 -10.03
N ARG A 245 -34.68 4.82 -9.58
CA ARG A 245 -35.77 3.98 -9.00
C ARG A 245 -36.51 3.14 -10.04
N SER A 246 -36.64 3.62 -11.27
CA SER A 246 -37.38 2.99 -12.35
C SER A 246 -36.56 2.93 -13.65
N PRO A 247 -35.49 2.13 -13.70
CA PRO A 247 -34.53 2.14 -14.81
C PRO A 247 -35.09 1.60 -16.14
N ARG A 248 -36.36 1.11 -16.17
CA ARG A 248 -37.04 0.59 -17.34
C ARG A 248 -38.01 1.60 -17.99
N ASP A 249 -38.08 2.82 -17.47
CA ASP A 249 -38.93 3.88 -18.02
C ASP A 249 -38.19 4.52 -19.20
N ASP A 250 -38.70 4.34 -20.41
CA ASP A 250 -38.11 4.81 -21.68
C ASP A 250 -38.31 6.32 -21.92
N GLY A 251 -38.69 7.07 -20.89
CA GLY A 251 -38.94 8.51 -20.96
C GLY A 251 -37.70 9.39 -20.81
N ASN A 252 -37.94 10.73 -20.75
CA ASN A 252 -36.88 11.76 -20.54
C ASN A 252 -36.01 11.56 -19.29
N ASP A 253 -36.44 10.74 -18.35
CA ASP A 253 -35.67 10.44 -17.14
C ASP A 253 -34.48 9.46 -17.43
N ALA A 254 -34.61 8.60 -18.48
CA ALA A 254 -33.55 7.66 -18.86
C ALA A 254 -32.28 8.38 -19.35
N GLU A 255 -32.38 9.53 -19.99
CA GLU A 255 -31.24 10.36 -20.43
C GLU A 255 -30.36 10.80 -19.25
N ALA A 256 -30.94 10.98 -18.06
CA ALA A 256 -30.20 11.33 -16.87
C ALA A 256 -29.22 10.22 -16.42
N LEU A 257 -29.51 8.94 -16.71
CA LEU A 257 -28.61 7.82 -16.42
C LEU A 257 -27.38 7.77 -17.32
N ASP A 258 -27.46 8.39 -18.50
CA ASP A 258 -26.38 8.37 -19.51
C ASP A 258 -25.63 9.71 -19.57
N THR A 259 -26.07 10.71 -18.79
CA THR A 259 -25.37 12.00 -18.63
C THR A 259 -24.26 11.87 -17.61
N PRO A 260 -22.98 12.17 -17.95
CA PRO A 260 -21.88 12.10 -17.00
C PRO A 260 -22.11 12.92 -15.73
N VAL A 261 -21.81 12.35 -14.58
CA VAL A 261 -21.94 12.98 -13.23
C VAL A 261 -20.62 13.22 -12.56
N ALA A 262 -19.57 12.57 -13.04
CA ALA A 262 -18.20 12.74 -12.56
C ALA A 262 -17.21 12.34 -13.66
N THR A 263 -15.95 12.62 -13.43
CA THR A 263 -14.83 12.18 -14.27
C THR A 263 -13.86 11.38 -13.41
N LEU A 264 -13.58 10.14 -13.80
CA LEU A 264 -12.49 9.35 -13.20
C LEU A 264 -11.16 9.85 -13.75
N VAL A 265 -10.22 10.15 -12.86
CA VAL A 265 -8.86 10.56 -13.21
C VAL A 265 -7.88 9.55 -12.66
N GLY A 266 -6.92 9.15 -13.46
CA GLY A 266 -5.80 8.30 -13.05
C GLY A 266 -4.47 8.96 -13.35
N GLY A 267 -3.60 9.02 -12.36
CA GLY A 267 -2.24 9.49 -12.47
C GLY A 267 -1.22 8.37 -12.22
N ASP A 268 -0.10 8.42 -12.92
CA ASP A 268 0.98 7.46 -12.80
C ASP A 268 2.33 8.17 -12.96
N LEU A 269 3.12 8.18 -11.89
CA LEU A 269 4.48 8.71 -11.94
C LEU A 269 5.40 7.75 -12.69
N THR A 270 6.10 8.25 -13.67
CA THR A 270 7.05 7.47 -14.49
C THR A 270 8.48 7.70 -14.06
N GLY A 271 9.36 6.72 -14.31
CA GLY A 271 10.79 6.83 -13.98
C GLY A 271 11.17 6.44 -12.55
N LEU A 272 10.21 6.02 -11.71
CA LEU A 272 10.39 5.75 -10.28
C LEU A 272 11.55 4.78 -9.99
N GLN A 273 11.60 3.64 -10.65
CA GLN A 273 12.64 2.63 -10.41
C GLN A 273 14.03 3.15 -10.79
N ARG A 274 14.13 3.89 -11.90
CA ARG A 274 15.39 4.48 -12.33
C ARG A 274 15.88 5.49 -11.29
N PHE A 275 15.02 6.39 -10.81
CA PHE A 275 15.36 7.36 -9.79
C PHE A 275 15.72 6.70 -8.46
N LEU A 276 14.95 5.70 -8.02
CA LEU A 276 15.15 5.01 -6.74
C LEU A 276 16.51 4.32 -6.68
N TYR A 277 16.91 3.62 -7.74
CA TYR A 277 18.11 2.78 -7.75
C TYR A 277 19.35 3.44 -8.36
N SER A 278 19.28 4.70 -8.83
CA SER A 278 20.46 5.42 -9.30
C SER A 278 21.34 5.91 -8.14
N ILE A 279 21.86 4.96 -7.33
CA ILE A 279 22.72 5.22 -6.14
C ILE A 279 23.99 4.41 -6.30
N SER A 280 25.16 5.04 -6.20
CA SER A 280 26.43 4.35 -6.43
C SER A 280 26.85 3.46 -5.28
N SER A 281 27.23 3.85 -4.10
CA SER A 281 27.59 2.87 -3.07
C SER A 281 27.72 3.37 -1.64
N GLU A 282 28.20 4.57 -1.42
CA GLU A 282 28.38 5.06 -0.06
C GLU A 282 27.07 5.63 0.50
N ASN A 283 26.74 5.34 1.77
CA ASN A 283 25.50 5.73 2.44
C ASN A 283 24.19 5.27 1.75
N ALA A 284 24.28 4.23 0.92
CA ALA A 284 23.16 3.76 0.09
C ALA A 284 21.90 3.41 0.90
N ALA A 285 22.05 2.88 2.13
CA ALA A 285 20.94 2.48 2.97
C ALA A 285 20.00 3.65 3.34
N LYS A 286 20.57 4.75 3.81
CA LYS A 286 19.82 5.97 4.19
C LYS A 286 19.26 6.69 2.96
N SER A 287 20.10 6.82 1.93
CA SER A 287 19.70 7.46 0.67
C SER A 287 18.55 6.73 -0.03
N LEU A 288 18.55 5.39 -0.02
CA LEU A 288 17.48 4.59 -0.61
C LEU A 288 16.15 4.79 0.13
N ARG A 289 16.16 4.76 1.47
CA ARG A 289 14.96 5.04 2.27
C ARG A 289 14.43 6.45 2.03
N GLY A 290 15.30 7.45 2.03
CA GLY A 290 14.92 8.83 1.74
C GLY A 290 14.31 8.99 0.36
N ARG A 291 14.90 8.38 -0.69
CA ARG A 291 14.33 8.41 -2.05
C ARG A 291 12.98 7.71 -2.14
N SER A 292 12.83 6.58 -1.46
CA SER A 292 11.56 5.85 -1.44
C SER A 292 10.44 6.69 -0.82
N VAL A 293 10.67 7.28 0.35
CA VAL A 293 9.69 8.15 1.01
C VAL A 293 9.44 9.42 0.19
N TYR A 294 10.48 10.01 -0.39
CA TYR A 294 10.33 11.14 -1.29
C TYR A 294 9.40 10.85 -2.47
N LEU A 295 9.56 9.69 -3.14
CA LEU A 295 8.69 9.29 -4.24
C LEU A 295 7.25 9.05 -3.80
N GLN A 296 7.05 8.49 -2.60
CA GLN A 296 5.72 8.31 -2.02
C GLN A 296 5.06 9.68 -1.76
N LEU A 297 5.78 10.60 -1.11
CA LEU A 297 5.30 11.96 -0.87
C LEU A 297 5.02 12.70 -2.18
N LEU A 298 5.90 12.58 -3.16
CA LEU A 298 5.74 13.20 -4.48
C LEU A 298 4.46 12.73 -5.17
N SER A 299 4.17 11.42 -5.13
CA SER A 299 2.95 10.84 -5.70
C SER A 299 1.68 11.37 -5.01
N GLU A 300 1.69 11.42 -3.69
CA GLU A 300 0.57 11.91 -2.89
C GLU A 300 0.34 13.41 -3.09
N LEU A 301 1.40 14.20 -3.03
CA LEU A 301 1.30 15.65 -3.22
C LEU A 301 0.93 16.03 -4.66
N ALA A 302 1.37 15.28 -5.67
CA ALA A 302 0.91 15.45 -7.04
C ALA A 302 -0.59 15.17 -7.17
N ALA A 303 -1.11 14.13 -6.50
CA ALA A 303 -2.54 13.83 -6.46
C ALA A 303 -3.33 14.93 -5.73
N GLU A 304 -2.87 15.38 -4.55
CA GLU A 304 -3.49 16.48 -3.81
C GLU A 304 -3.46 17.79 -4.60
N PHE A 305 -2.38 18.07 -5.33
CA PHE A 305 -2.27 19.25 -6.18
C PHE A 305 -3.33 19.27 -7.29
N VAL A 306 -3.66 18.10 -7.86
CA VAL A 306 -4.77 17.98 -8.82
C VAL A 306 -6.11 18.26 -8.13
N VAL A 307 -6.35 17.67 -6.96
CA VAL A 307 -7.58 17.87 -6.17
C VAL A 307 -7.77 19.33 -5.78
N ASP A 308 -6.73 19.96 -5.24
CA ASP A 308 -6.74 21.37 -4.84
C ASP A 308 -6.92 22.31 -6.05
N GLY A 309 -6.24 21.99 -7.17
CA GLY A 309 -6.36 22.73 -8.41
C GLY A 309 -7.75 22.69 -9.06
N LEU A 310 -8.59 21.76 -8.58
CA LEU A 310 -10.00 21.62 -8.96
C LEU A 310 -10.97 22.08 -7.85
N GLY A 311 -10.46 22.62 -6.73
CA GLY A 311 -11.27 23.12 -5.62
C GLY A 311 -12.03 22.02 -4.85
N LEU A 312 -11.57 20.76 -4.92
CA LEU A 312 -12.20 19.60 -4.29
C LEU A 312 -11.59 19.27 -2.92
N PRO A 313 -12.33 18.58 -2.04
CA PRO A 313 -11.79 18.05 -0.78
C PRO A 313 -10.99 16.77 -0.95
N ILE A 314 -10.23 16.38 0.10
CA ILE A 314 -9.43 15.14 0.15
C ILE A 314 -10.27 13.87 -0.10
N THR A 315 -11.57 13.90 0.16
CA THR A 315 -12.49 12.78 -0.09
C THR A 315 -12.51 12.33 -1.56
N ASN A 316 -12.15 13.24 -2.47
CA ASN A 316 -12.08 12.97 -3.91
C ASN A 316 -10.81 12.24 -4.34
N LEU A 317 -9.83 12.08 -3.44
CA LEU A 317 -8.69 11.19 -3.60
C LEU A 317 -9.07 9.76 -3.20
N LEU A 318 -9.41 8.92 -4.19
CA LEU A 318 -9.85 7.55 -3.95
C LEU A 318 -8.70 6.61 -3.56
N TYR A 319 -7.52 6.84 -4.15
CA TYR A 319 -6.31 6.04 -3.90
C TYR A 319 -5.06 6.83 -4.25
N ALA A 320 -4.01 6.67 -3.44
CA ALA A 320 -2.65 7.05 -3.79
C ALA A 320 -1.68 6.03 -3.18
N GLY A 321 -0.78 5.48 -4.00
CA GLY A 321 0.22 4.52 -3.57
C GLY A 321 0.99 3.90 -4.74
N GLY A 322 2.23 3.46 -4.51
CA GLY A 322 3.06 2.82 -5.54
C GLY A 322 3.34 3.68 -6.79
N GLY A 323 3.24 5.01 -6.66
CA GLY A 323 3.39 5.94 -7.79
C GLY A 323 2.12 6.17 -8.60
N ASN A 324 1.01 5.50 -8.27
CA ASN A 324 -0.28 5.64 -8.93
C ASN A 324 -1.27 6.34 -8.01
N PHE A 325 -2.20 7.11 -8.60
CA PHE A 325 -3.32 7.66 -7.87
C PHE A 325 -4.59 7.69 -8.72
N TYR A 326 -5.75 7.65 -8.05
CA TYR A 326 -7.06 7.72 -8.68
C TYR A 326 -7.94 8.74 -7.96
N LEU A 327 -8.61 9.59 -8.75
CA LEU A 327 -9.48 10.66 -8.27
C LEU A 327 -10.85 10.55 -8.91
N LEU A 328 -11.85 11.08 -8.21
CA LEU A 328 -13.16 11.36 -8.79
C LEU A 328 -13.37 12.88 -8.79
N VAL A 329 -13.55 13.49 -9.96
CA VAL A 329 -13.65 14.94 -10.12
C VAL A 329 -14.92 15.34 -10.89
N GLN A 330 -15.28 16.60 -10.83
CA GLN A 330 -16.43 17.14 -11.57
C GLN A 330 -16.25 16.97 -13.08
N THR A 331 -17.33 17.15 -13.83
CA THR A 331 -17.32 17.06 -15.31
C THR A 331 -16.96 18.37 -15.98
N THR A 332 -17.18 19.51 -15.29
CA THR A 332 -16.99 20.86 -15.82
C THR A 332 -16.07 21.72 -14.93
N TRP A 333 -15.41 22.70 -15.52
CA TRP A 333 -14.62 23.72 -14.84
C TRP A 333 -14.81 25.07 -15.55
N GLU A 334 -15.32 26.08 -14.83
CA GLU A 334 -15.56 27.43 -15.36
C GLU A 334 -16.32 27.45 -16.71
N GLY A 335 -17.34 26.56 -16.84
CA GLY A 335 -18.16 26.44 -18.04
C GLY A 335 -17.57 25.61 -19.17
N ASP A 336 -16.31 25.16 -19.04
CA ASP A 336 -15.65 24.23 -19.97
C ASP A 336 -15.60 22.81 -19.42
N ARG A 337 -15.21 21.86 -20.28
CA ARG A 337 -14.93 20.51 -19.84
C ARG A 337 -13.70 20.46 -18.92
N VAL A 338 -13.77 19.66 -17.86
CA VAL A 338 -12.72 19.55 -16.84
C VAL A 338 -11.37 19.10 -17.41
N GLU A 339 -11.37 18.37 -18.53
CA GLU A 339 -10.14 17.87 -19.17
C GLU A 339 -9.19 19.00 -19.59
N LYS A 340 -9.69 20.18 -19.97
CA LYS A 340 -8.84 21.35 -20.26
C LYS A 340 -8.05 21.79 -19.03
N ARG A 341 -8.72 21.82 -17.87
CA ARG A 341 -8.07 22.16 -16.61
C ARG A 341 -7.07 21.10 -16.17
N LEU A 342 -7.43 19.81 -16.32
CA LEU A 342 -6.54 18.68 -16.02
C LEU A 342 -5.27 18.72 -16.88
N HIS A 343 -5.37 19.03 -18.17
CA HIS A 343 -4.20 19.21 -19.03
C HIS A 343 -3.31 20.38 -18.59
N ALA A 344 -3.91 21.49 -18.13
CA ALA A 344 -3.14 22.62 -17.61
C ALA A 344 -2.38 22.24 -16.32
N ILE A 345 -3.04 21.54 -15.39
CA ILE A 345 -2.42 21.03 -14.16
C ILE A 345 -1.34 20.00 -14.49
N GLN A 346 -1.60 19.07 -15.39
CA GLN A 346 -0.60 18.08 -15.84
C GLN A 346 0.65 18.75 -16.38
N ARG A 347 0.47 19.76 -17.26
CA ARG A 347 1.60 20.52 -17.82
C ARG A 347 2.43 21.14 -16.71
N GLN A 348 1.78 21.80 -15.75
CA GLN A 348 2.45 22.43 -14.62
C GLN A 348 3.25 21.41 -13.80
N VAL A 349 2.67 20.27 -13.46
CA VAL A 349 3.35 19.20 -12.71
C VAL A 349 4.52 18.61 -13.51
N VAL A 350 4.32 18.34 -14.80
CA VAL A 350 5.39 17.78 -15.65
C VAL A 350 6.54 18.78 -15.81
N GLU A 351 6.25 20.07 -15.91
CA GLU A 351 7.27 21.13 -15.97
C GLU A 351 8.08 21.19 -14.68
N MET A 352 7.42 21.22 -13.51
CA MET A 352 8.07 21.19 -12.21
C MET A 352 8.98 19.94 -12.04
N LEU A 353 8.51 18.77 -12.45
CA LEU A 353 9.28 17.53 -12.39
C LEU A 353 10.48 17.54 -13.34
N ALA A 354 10.28 18.05 -14.54
CA ALA A 354 11.34 18.15 -15.55
C ALA A 354 12.45 19.10 -15.08
N GLU A 355 12.11 20.25 -14.54
CA GLU A 355 13.07 21.19 -13.93
C GLU A 355 13.81 20.58 -12.75
N ALA A 356 13.09 19.89 -11.85
CA ALA A 356 13.68 19.31 -10.64
C ALA A 356 14.56 18.09 -10.93
N HIS A 357 14.19 17.27 -11.91
CA HIS A 357 14.80 15.96 -12.15
C HIS A 357 15.40 15.75 -13.54
N GLY A 358 15.44 16.79 -14.39
CA GLY A 358 16.03 16.71 -15.73
C GLY A 358 15.34 15.66 -16.61
N GLY A 359 14.03 15.45 -16.42
CA GLY A 359 13.25 14.50 -17.21
C GLY A 359 13.31 13.03 -16.72
N ASP A 360 14.01 12.72 -15.63
CA ASP A 360 14.06 11.37 -15.07
C ASP A 360 12.71 10.94 -14.48
N LEU A 361 11.92 11.88 -13.96
CA LEU A 361 10.57 11.67 -13.48
C LEU A 361 9.56 12.43 -14.34
N GLY A 362 8.39 11.83 -14.53
CA GLY A 362 7.27 12.45 -15.24
C GLY A 362 5.93 11.99 -14.68
N LEU A 363 4.85 12.63 -15.11
CA LEU A 363 3.48 12.28 -14.73
C LEU A 363 2.66 11.96 -15.98
N ALA A 364 2.16 10.73 -16.07
CA ALA A 364 1.08 10.36 -16.96
C ALA A 364 -0.25 10.60 -16.25
N LEU A 365 -1.08 11.50 -16.77
CA LEU A 365 -2.42 11.79 -16.27
C LEU A 365 -3.43 11.48 -17.38
N ALA A 366 -4.50 10.78 -17.03
CA ALA A 366 -5.57 10.45 -17.93
C ALA A 366 -6.92 10.55 -17.23
N SER A 367 -7.98 10.75 -17.99
CA SER A 367 -9.32 10.92 -17.46
C SER A 367 -10.36 10.24 -18.36
N THR A 368 -11.50 9.88 -17.78
CA THR A 368 -12.68 9.37 -18.47
C THR A 368 -13.96 9.79 -17.75
N PRO A 369 -14.95 10.34 -18.45
CA PRO A 369 -16.24 10.63 -17.83
C PRO A 369 -16.92 9.33 -17.39
N ILE A 370 -17.70 9.40 -16.30
CA ILE A 370 -18.50 8.30 -15.77
C ILE A 370 -19.95 8.74 -15.63
N THR A 371 -20.86 7.90 -16.12
CA THR A 371 -22.31 8.11 -16.06
C THR A 371 -22.92 7.43 -14.83
N PRO A 372 -24.11 7.84 -14.34
CA PRO A 372 -24.82 7.18 -13.26
C PRO A 372 -24.97 5.67 -13.46
N ARG A 373 -25.25 5.22 -14.69
CA ARG A 373 -25.38 3.80 -15.04
C ARG A 373 -24.09 3.02 -14.71
N GLU A 374 -22.94 3.62 -14.93
CA GLU A 374 -21.63 2.98 -14.72
C GLU A 374 -21.22 2.89 -13.25
N PHE A 375 -21.91 3.54 -12.32
CA PHE A 375 -21.66 3.33 -10.90
C PHE A 375 -22.25 2.00 -10.40
N PHE A 376 -23.25 1.46 -11.10
CA PHE A 376 -23.87 0.21 -10.68
C PHE A 376 -23.06 -1.02 -11.11
N ARG A 377 -23.25 -2.12 -10.38
CA ARG A 377 -22.62 -3.40 -10.67
C ARG A 377 -22.91 -3.85 -12.12
N GLY A 378 -21.91 -4.47 -12.72
CA GLY A 378 -22.00 -4.91 -14.12
C GLY A 378 -21.58 -3.88 -15.15
N HIS A 379 -21.40 -2.62 -14.77
CA HIS A 379 -21.05 -1.53 -15.69
C HIS A 379 -19.76 -0.78 -15.34
N PHE A 380 -19.38 -0.69 -14.05
CA PHE A 380 -18.21 0.06 -13.63
C PHE A 380 -16.89 -0.39 -14.30
N HIS A 381 -16.77 -1.69 -14.58
CA HIS A 381 -15.58 -2.25 -15.22
C HIS A 381 -15.28 -1.65 -16.60
N GLU A 382 -16.29 -1.12 -17.31
CA GLU A 382 -16.12 -0.47 -18.61
C GLU A 382 -15.42 0.87 -18.47
N ALA A 383 -15.89 1.72 -17.54
CA ALA A 383 -15.24 3.01 -17.22
C ALA A 383 -13.81 2.78 -16.73
N TRP A 384 -13.60 1.80 -15.85
CA TRP A 384 -12.28 1.42 -15.36
C TRP A 384 -11.32 0.95 -16.46
N ALA A 385 -11.80 0.15 -17.41
CA ALA A 385 -11.02 -0.32 -18.55
C ALA A 385 -10.62 0.83 -19.49
N ARG A 386 -11.57 1.77 -19.76
CA ARG A 386 -11.29 2.99 -20.57
C ARG A 386 -10.20 3.83 -19.91
N LEU A 387 -10.32 4.12 -18.61
CA LEU A 387 -9.32 4.90 -17.88
C LEU A 387 -7.92 4.27 -18.00
N HIS A 388 -7.80 2.98 -17.76
CA HIS A 388 -6.53 2.27 -17.88
C HIS A 388 -5.95 2.24 -19.29
N GLN A 389 -6.80 2.26 -20.31
CA GLN A 389 -6.33 2.38 -21.69
C GLN A 389 -5.71 3.76 -21.93
N GLU A 390 -6.34 4.82 -21.45
CA GLU A 390 -5.82 6.18 -21.58
C GLU A 390 -4.53 6.40 -20.75
N ILE A 391 -4.45 5.85 -19.53
CA ILE A 391 -3.20 5.88 -18.74
C ILE A 391 -2.06 5.20 -19.50
N ARG A 392 -2.30 4.03 -20.12
CA ARG A 392 -1.26 3.35 -20.93
C ARG A 392 -0.80 4.18 -22.11
N ARG A 393 -1.70 4.94 -22.75
CA ARG A 393 -1.34 5.88 -23.83
C ARG A 393 -0.50 7.03 -23.30
N ALA A 394 -0.93 7.66 -22.20
CA ALA A 394 -0.23 8.78 -21.58
C ALA A 394 1.21 8.39 -21.13
N LYS A 395 1.40 7.16 -20.66
CA LYS A 395 2.73 6.63 -20.26
C LYS A 395 3.72 6.51 -21.43
N GLN A 396 3.27 6.47 -22.67
CA GLN A 396 4.16 6.42 -23.84
C GLN A 396 4.83 7.77 -24.12
N THR A 397 4.28 8.86 -23.62
CA THR A 397 4.77 10.23 -23.80
C THR A 397 4.81 10.99 -22.46
N PRO A 398 5.65 10.58 -21.49
CA PRO A 398 5.62 11.12 -20.13
C PRO A 398 5.91 12.62 -20.04
N LEU A 399 6.64 13.17 -21.01
CA LEU A 399 6.92 14.63 -21.15
C LEU A 399 6.07 15.31 -22.25
N GLY A 400 5.09 14.59 -22.82
CA GLY A 400 4.28 15.07 -23.94
C GLY A 400 3.40 16.29 -23.63
N ALA A 401 3.23 16.64 -22.36
CA ALA A 401 2.54 17.85 -21.94
C ALA A 401 3.39 19.13 -22.11
N LEU A 402 4.73 19.00 -22.26
CA LEU A 402 5.63 20.14 -22.48
C LEU A 402 5.60 20.61 -23.93
N ALA A 403 5.70 21.92 -24.13
CA ALA A 403 5.93 22.49 -25.45
C ALA A 403 7.30 22.03 -26.02
N PRO A 404 7.45 21.82 -27.35
CA PRO A 404 8.72 21.37 -27.93
C PRO A 404 9.94 22.25 -27.57
N SER A 405 9.74 23.54 -27.48
CA SER A 405 10.80 24.50 -27.07
C SER A 405 11.24 24.23 -25.62
N ARG A 406 10.29 24.04 -24.73
CA ARG A 406 10.57 23.77 -23.32
C ARG A 406 11.19 22.38 -23.11
N LEU A 407 10.74 21.39 -23.87
CA LEU A 407 11.35 20.07 -23.89
C LEU A 407 12.83 20.14 -24.34
N ALA A 408 13.14 20.95 -25.37
CA ALA A 408 14.51 21.15 -25.84
C ALA A 408 15.40 21.83 -24.78
N GLU A 409 14.88 22.81 -24.03
CA GLU A 409 15.59 23.42 -22.90
C GLU A 409 15.93 22.39 -21.81
N VAL A 410 14.92 21.61 -21.36
CA VAL A 410 15.10 20.61 -20.30
C VAL A 410 16.06 19.49 -20.68
N ILE A 411 16.04 19.05 -21.96
CA ILE A 411 16.91 17.98 -22.46
C ILE A 411 18.25 18.56 -22.95
N GLY A 412 18.26 19.76 -23.54
CA GLY A 412 19.42 20.40 -24.14
C GLY A 412 20.49 20.81 -23.14
N ASP A 413 20.08 21.29 -21.97
CA ASP A 413 20.97 21.66 -20.86
C ASP A 413 21.65 20.45 -20.18
N GLY A 414 21.25 19.22 -20.56
CA GLY A 414 21.88 17.98 -20.08
C GLY A 414 23.13 17.55 -20.87
N ILE A 415 23.56 18.30 -21.90
CA ILE A 415 24.84 18.06 -22.59
C ILE A 415 25.90 18.76 -21.77
N GLY A 416 26.64 17.98 -20.98
CA GLY A 416 27.67 18.50 -20.09
C GLY A 416 28.66 19.42 -20.77
N THR A 417 29.11 20.42 -20.04
CA THR A 417 30.09 21.45 -20.47
C THR A 417 31.50 20.89 -20.67
N GLY A 418 31.67 19.58 -20.79
CA GLY A 418 32.90 18.92 -21.23
C GLY A 418 34.04 18.91 -20.20
N GLY A 419 33.87 18.19 -19.11
CA GLY A 419 35.01 17.63 -18.36
C GLY A 419 35.57 18.40 -17.18
N GLU A 420 35.04 19.57 -16.81
CA GLU A 420 35.49 20.34 -15.64
C GLU A 420 34.50 20.32 -14.43
N THR A 421 33.34 19.64 -14.57
CA THR A 421 32.34 19.57 -13.48
C THR A 421 32.52 18.33 -12.64
N ALA A 422 32.53 18.52 -11.32
CA ALA A 422 32.54 17.41 -10.38
C ALA A 422 31.24 16.58 -10.47
N VAL A 423 31.37 15.28 -10.43
CA VAL A 423 30.22 14.33 -10.47
C VAL A 423 29.85 13.91 -9.07
N CYS A 424 28.57 14.00 -8.71
CA CYS A 424 28.09 13.54 -7.41
C CYS A 424 28.36 12.04 -7.24
N PRO A 425 29.10 11.61 -6.19
CA PRO A 425 29.44 10.21 -5.97
C PRO A 425 28.22 9.33 -5.69
N VAL A 426 27.07 9.91 -5.31
CA VAL A 426 25.85 9.18 -5.00
C VAL A 426 24.96 8.97 -6.23
N CYS A 427 24.66 9.99 -7.03
CA CYS A 427 23.72 9.88 -8.15
C CYS A 427 24.37 9.94 -9.55
N GLY A 428 25.68 10.22 -9.64
CA GLY A 428 26.39 10.31 -10.91
C GLY A 428 26.07 11.54 -11.76
N ARG A 429 25.29 12.51 -11.24
CA ARG A 429 24.98 13.76 -11.94
C ARG A 429 26.07 14.79 -11.70
N GLU A 430 26.26 15.66 -12.67
CA GLU A 430 27.13 16.82 -12.54
C GLU A 430 26.66 17.72 -11.38
N SER A 431 27.60 18.21 -10.58
CA SER A 431 27.31 19.07 -9.44
C SER A 431 28.05 20.40 -9.61
N GLU A 432 27.32 21.51 -9.51
CA GLU A 432 27.91 22.83 -9.44
C GLU A 432 28.68 22.96 -8.13
N GLY A 433 30.00 22.96 -8.15
CA GLY A 433 30.79 23.22 -6.94
C GLY A 433 32.18 22.62 -6.82
N GLY A 434 32.80 22.20 -7.89
CA GLY A 434 34.27 22.18 -8.08
C GLY A 434 35.16 21.44 -7.12
N THR A 435 34.67 20.44 -6.30
CA THR A 435 35.53 19.54 -5.54
C THR A 435 35.04 18.09 -5.69
N GLU A 436 35.94 17.19 -6.05
CA GLU A 436 35.70 15.79 -6.43
C GLU A 436 34.94 14.92 -5.40
N ASP A 437 34.71 15.40 -4.18
CA ASP A 437 34.15 14.61 -3.07
C ASP A 437 32.81 15.13 -2.53
N ARG A 438 32.12 16.04 -3.21
CA ARG A 438 30.86 16.60 -2.66
C ARG A 438 29.61 15.93 -3.20
N VAL A 439 28.87 15.33 -2.27
CA VAL A 439 27.51 14.89 -2.51
C VAL A 439 26.64 16.10 -2.87
N CYS A 440 25.85 16.02 -3.97
CA CYS A 440 24.97 17.10 -4.38
C CYS A 440 23.87 17.37 -3.33
N SER A 441 23.34 18.60 -3.31
CA SER A 441 22.36 19.07 -2.32
C SER A 441 21.11 18.17 -2.25
N ILE A 442 20.61 17.68 -3.38
CA ILE A 442 19.46 16.75 -3.44
C ILE A 442 19.80 15.43 -2.73
N CYS A 443 20.95 14.81 -3.06
CA CYS A 443 21.32 13.53 -2.44
C CYS A 443 21.58 13.66 -0.93
N ALA A 444 22.23 14.74 -0.51
CA ALA A 444 22.43 15.04 0.92
C ALA A 444 21.08 15.26 1.64
N SER A 445 20.15 15.98 1.03
CA SER A 445 18.84 16.22 1.60
C SER A 445 18.01 14.93 1.69
N LEU A 446 18.10 14.04 0.69
CA LEU A 446 17.41 12.74 0.69
C LEU A 446 18.00 11.78 1.75
N GLU A 447 19.30 11.82 2.00
CA GLU A 447 19.90 11.08 3.11
C GLU A 447 19.37 11.58 4.46
N SER A 448 19.28 12.90 4.63
CA SER A 448 18.68 13.52 5.81
C SER A 448 17.20 13.11 5.97
N LEU A 449 16.41 13.08 4.89
CA LEU A 449 15.04 12.59 4.92
C LEU A 449 14.97 11.14 5.42
N GLY A 450 15.84 10.26 4.94
CA GLY A 450 15.91 8.87 5.39
C GLY A 450 16.10 8.75 6.90
N MET A 451 16.92 9.61 7.50
CA MET A 451 17.15 9.66 8.96
C MET A 451 15.94 10.26 9.71
N GLN A 452 15.33 11.34 9.19
CA GLN A 452 14.16 11.96 9.80
C GLN A 452 13.00 10.96 9.89
N VAL A 453 12.70 10.28 8.79
CA VAL A 453 11.61 9.31 8.70
C VAL A 453 11.86 8.07 9.57
N ALA A 454 13.11 7.66 9.72
CA ALA A 454 13.47 6.53 10.59
C ALA A 454 13.05 6.75 12.05
N ARG A 455 13.02 8.01 12.52
CA ARG A 455 12.68 8.40 13.90
C ARG A 455 11.27 8.98 14.05
N ALA A 456 10.59 9.30 12.95
CA ALA A 456 9.37 10.09 12.98
C ALA A 456 8.20 9.35 13.64
N ASN A 457 7.54 10.00 14.58
CA ASN A 457 6.23 9.60 15.10
C ASN A 457 5.10 10.48 14.56
N TYR A 458 5.45 11.65 13.99
CA TYR A 458 4.50 12.56 13.38
C TYR A 458 5.01 13.05 12.03
N MET A 459 4.08 13.27 11.11
CA MET A 459 4.30 13.96 9.85
C MET A 459 3.45 15.23 9.85
N VAL A 460 4.07 16.37 9.55
CA VAL A 460 3.41 17.67 9.44
C VAL A 460 3.45 18.11 7.99
N LEU A 461 2.28 18.39 7.42
CA LEU A 461 2.14 19.03 6.13
C LEU A 461 1.60 20.44 6.35
N ALA A 462 2.24 21.42 5.77
CA ALA A 462 1.82 22.81 5.85
C ALA A 462 1.43 23.34 4.47
N ASP A 463 0.27 23.99 4.38
CA ASP A 463 -0.15 24.73 3.20
C ASP A 463 0.65 26.02 3.13
N ILE A 464 1.47 26.18 2.11
CA ILE A 464 2.30 27.37 1.86
C ILE A 464 1.97 27.97 0.50
N ASP A 465 2.44 29.17 0.23
CA ASP A 465 2.38 29.71 -1.12
C ASP A 465 3.28 28.89 -2.05
N ILE A 466 2.83 28.71 -3.29
CA ILE A 466 3.62 27.99 -4.29
C ILE A 466 4.95 28.72 -4.49
N ALA A 467 6.04 28.03 -4.17
CA ALA A 467 7.38 28.57 -4.30
C ALA A 467 7.91 28.32 -5.73
N PRO A 468 8.70 29.23 -6.29
CA PRO A 468 9.42 28.96 -7.53
C PRO A 468 10.43 27.83 -7.33
N THR A 469 10.76 27.11 -8.40
CA THR A 469 11.79 26.06 -8.36
C THR A 469 13.12 26.66 -7.91
N ALA A 470 13.72 26.07 -6.88
CA ALA A 470 15.00 26.51 -6.37
C ALA A 470 16.13 26.31 -7.40
N PRO A 471 17.17 27.18 -7.41
CA PRO A 471 18.37 26.94 -8.21
C PRO A 471 18.98 25.56 -7.92
N GLN A 472 19.70 25.00 -8.88
CA GLN A 472 20.22 23.62 -8.76
C GLN A 472 21.11 23.42 -7.54
N SER A 473 21.92 24.39 -7.18
CA SER A 473 22.81 24.39 -6.00
C SER A 473 22.06 24.41 -4.66
N ALA A 474 20.82 24.90 -4.62
CA ALA A 474 19.98 25.01 -3.42
C ALA A 474 18.82 24.02 -3.38
N ARG A 475 18.73 23.08 -4.33
CA ARG A 475 17.63 22.10 -4.37
C ARG A 475 17.74 21.11 -3.23
N SER A 476 16.63 20.90 -2.55
CA SER A 476 16.43 19.86 -1.54
C SER A 476 15.10 19.17 -1.80
N TRP A 477 14.86 18.02 -1.17
CA TRP A 477 13.58 17.36 -1.28
C TRP A 477 12.41 18.27 -0.82
N GLN A 478 12.63 19.09 0.22
CA GLN A 478 11.62 20.07 0.67
C GLN A 478 11.35 21.14 -0.39
N SER A 479 12.41 21.74 -0.96
CA SER A 479 12.24 22.79 -1.97
C SER A 479 11.56 22.27 -3.23
N ILE A 480 11.75 20.99 -3.58
CA ILE A 480 11.04 20.38 -4.71
C ILE A 480 9.57 20.16 -4.35
N LEU A 481 9.25 19.68 -3.15
CA LEU A 481 7.85 19.48 -2.76
C LEU A 481 7.11 20.81 -2.54
N SER A 482 7.80 21.88 -2.17
CA SER A 482 7.18 23.20 -1.97
C SER A 482 6.59 23.81 -3.24
N VAL A 483 7.00 23.37 -4.43
CA VAL A 483 6.39 23.79 -5.70
C VAL A 483 4.94 23.32 -5.86
N PHE A 484 4.52 22.32 -5.06
CA PHE A 484 3.12 21.89 -4.96
C PHE A 484 2.32 22.67 -3.90
N GLY A 485 2.86 23.77 -3.36
CA GLY A 485 2.21 24.53 -2.28
C GLY A 485 2.19 23.81 -0.94
N ARG A 486 3.10 22.86 -0.73
CA ARG A 486 3.20 22.07 0.49
C ARG A 486 4.62 22.09 1.05
N SER A 487 4.74 22.25 2.38
CA SER A 487 5.97 21.97 3.13
C SER A 487 5.74 20.74 4.01
N VAL A 488 6.70 19.79 3.98
CA VAL A 488 6.60 18.53 4.72
C VAL A 488 7.71 18.44 5.76
N HIS A 489 7.34 18.09 6.99
CA HIS A 489 8.24 17.95 8.11
C HIS A 489 7.95 16.66 8.88
N PHE A 490 8.95 16.16 9.60
CA PHE A 490 8.83 14.97 10.45
C PHE A 490 9.28 15.30 11.85
N ALA A 491 8.47 14.92 12.84
CA ALA A 491 8.79 15.10 14.26
C ALA A 491 8.89 13.74 14.97
N LYS A 492 9.87 13.58 15.85
CA LYS A 492 10.05 12.35 16.63
C LYS A 492 9.17 12.32 17.88
N ASP A 493 8.89 13.49 18.46
CA ASP A 493 8.14 13.67 19.70
C ASP A 493 7.32 14.97 19.69
N ALA A 494 6.67 15.23 20.80
CA ALA A 494 5.83 16.38 20.99
C ALA A 494 6.60 17.70 20.99
N GLU A 495 7.84 17.71 21.50
CA GLU A 495 8.68 18.91 21.55
C GLU A 495 9.13 19.32 20.14
N ASP A 496 9.59 18.35 19.33
CA ASP A 496 9.90 18.60 17.92
C ASP A 496 8.67 19.09 17.15
N LEU A 497 7.49 18.50 17.42
CA LEU A 497 6.24 18.91 16.76
C LEU A 497 5.88 20.36 17.07
N ALA A 498 6.03 20.77 18.36
CA ALA A 498 5.78 22.16 18.77
C ALA A 498 6.72 23.15 18.07
N ALA A 499 8.01 22.83 18.04
CA ALA A 499 9.03 23.66 17.39
C ALA A 499 8.76 23.83 15.88
N ILE A 500 8.34 22.74 15.20
CA ILE A 500 7.95 22.78 13.79
C ILE A 500 6.70 23.65 13.58
N ALA A 501 5.68 23.51 14.45
CA ALA A 501 4.45 24.27 14.33
C ALA A 501 4.68 25.77 14.56
N GLU A 502 5.55 26.14 15.49
CA GLU A 502 5.96 27.51 15.74
C GLU A 502 6.70 28.12 14.53
N ASP A 503 7.68 27.41 13.97
CA ASP A 503 8.42 27.87 12.77
C ASP A 503 7.45 28.07 11.57
N LEU A 504 6.45 27.21 11.42
CA LEU A 504 5.49 27.29 10.33
C LEU A 504 4.42 28.37 10.51
N SER A 505 4.20 28.85 11.74
CA SER A 505 3.11 29.80 12.07
C SER A 505 3.15 31.10 11.26
N ALA A 506 4.34 31.56 10.87
CA ALA A 506 4.53 32.80 10.11
C ALA A 506 4.36 32.66 8.58
N ARG A 507 4.44 31.42 8.05
CA ARG A 507 4.53 31.19 6.60
C ARG A 507 3.50 30.22 6.04
N ALA A 508 2.82 29.47 6.89
CA ALA A 508 1.80 28.54 6.48
C ALA A 508 0.39 29.12 6.64
N LYS A 509 -0.56 28.60 5.86
CA LYS A 509 -1.98 28.96 5.93
C LYS A 509 -2.76 27.95 6.79
N ARG A 510 -2.35 26.68 6.72
CA ARG A 510 -2.97 25.55 7.41
C ARG A 510 -1.91 24.50 7.72
N LEU A 511 -2.18 23.68 8.71
CA LEU A 511 -1.38 22.52 9.05
C LEU A 511 -2.22 21.24 8.95
N ARG A 512 -1.56 20.13 8.63
CA ARG A 512 -2.08 18.77 8.79
C ARG A 512 -1.06 17.97 9.57
N VAL A 513 -1.46 17.44 10.72
CA VAL A 513 -0.61 16.62 11.60
C VAL A 513 -1.11 15.18 11.56
N LEU A 514 -0.25 14.27 11.11
CA LEU A 514 -0.56 12.86 11.02
C LEU A 514 0.32 12.05 11.97
N CYS A 515 -0.30 11.29 12.88
CA CYS A 515 0.39 10.33 13.74
C CYS A 515 0.79 9.11 12.91
N LEU A 516 2.05 8.68 13.04
CA LEU A 516 2.63 7.53 12.35
C LEU A 516 2.88 6.33 13.28
N ALA A 517 2.77 6.53 14.59
CA ALA A 517 3.08 5.54 15.61
C ALA A 517 1.92 4.56 15.82
N GLU A 518 2.23 3.26 15.86
CA GLU A 518 1.25 2.21 16.19
C GLU A 518 0.91 2.19 17.69
N GLY A 519 -0.32 1.75 18.02
CA GLY A 519 -0.78 1.52 19.39
C GLY A 519 -0.98 2.78 20.23
N ARG A 520 -0.76 3.96 19.64
CA ARG A 520 -0.90 5.22 20.39
C ARG A 520 -2.07 6.09 19.95
N GLY A 521 -2.59 5.88 18.72
CA GLY A 521 -3.56 6.78 18.13
C GLY A 521 -3.11 8.26 18.22
N MET A 522 -3.95 9.20 17.85
CA MET A 522 -3.76 10.61 18.22
C MET A 522 -4.19 10.77 19.67
N SER A 523 -3.35 10.36 20.65
CA SER A 523 -3.69 10.51 22.06
C SER A 523 -3.83 12.00 22.43
N ALA A 524 -4.82 12.29 23.28
CA ALA A 524 -5.09 13.62 23.80
C ALA A 524 -3.87 14.32 24.35
N ASP A 525 -3.02 13.55 25.02
CA ASP A 525 -1.83 14.09 25.71
C ASP A 525 -0.78 14.63 24.73
N GLY A 526 -0.73 14.11 23.51
CA GLY A 526 0.18 14.59 22.47
C GLY A 526 -0.29 15.86 21.75
N LEU A 527 -1.61 16.06 21.60
CA LEU A 527 -2.18 17.19 20.85
C LEU A 527 -2.64 18.34 21.75
N ASN A 528 -3.14 18.03 22.97
CA ASN A 528 -3.56 19.07 23.93
C ASN A 528 -2.39 19.92 24.46
N ALA A 529 -1.16 19.48 24.24
CA ALA A 529 0.04 20.24 24.62
C ALA A 529 0.33 21.41 23.64
N PHE A 530 -0.41 21.51 22.51
CA PHE A 530 -0.08 22.48 21.48
C PHE A 530 -1.18 23.52 21.28
N ASP A 531 -0.82 24.77 21.41
CA ASP A 531 -1.61 25.90 20.94
C ASP A 531 -1.23 26.19 19.47
N PHE A 532 -1.78 25.41 18.53
CA PHE A 532 -1.56 25.67 17.11
C PHE A 532 -2.22 27.00 16.72
N GLN A 533 -1.43 27.96 16.31
CA GLN A 533 -1.92 29.27 15.91
C GLN A 533 -2.65 29.26 14.55
N LEU A 534 -2.52 28.19 13.77
CA LEU A 534 -3.07 28.02 12.43
C LEU A 534 -4.23 27.00 12.43
N PRO A 535 -5.16 27.08 11.46
CA PRO A 535 -6.13 26.03 11.22
C PRO A 535 -5.40 24.71 11.00
N THR A 536 -5.70 23.69 11.80
CA THR A 536 -4.98 22.43 11.82
C THR A 536 -5.94 21.25 11.70
N SER A 537 -5.66 20.34 10.75
CA SER A 537 -6.28 19.01 10.67
C SER A 537 -5.37 17.96 11.30
N VAL A 538 -6.01 16.93 11.89
CA VAL A 538 -5.29 15.86 12.58
C VAL A 538 -5.79 14.49 12.16
N GLY A 539 -4.92 13.47 12.20
CA GLY A 539 -5.30 12.12 11.86
C GLY A 539 -4.22 11.07 12.11
N TYR A 540 -4.57 9.82 11.86
CA TYR A 540 -3.64 8.70 11.85
C TYR A 540 -3.31 8.28 10.42
N ARG A 541 -2.05 7.94 10.18
CA ARG A 541 -1.57 7.41 8.90
C ARG A 541 -0.73 6.16 9.13
N PRO A 542 -1.12 5.01 8.57
CA PRO A 542 -0.26 3.83 8.55
C PRO A 542 1.07 4.14 7.86
N PHE A 543 2.16 3.68 8.46
CA PHE A 543 3.50 3.91 7.91
C PHE A 543 4.46 2.77 8.26
N ALA A 544 4.85 1.98 7.26
CA ALA A 544 5.76 0.87 7.44
C ALA A 544 7.17 1.33 7.82
N ARG A 545 7.62 0.93 9.01
CA ARG A 545 8.94 1.27 9.53
C ARG A 545 9.62 0.06 10.15
N LEU A 546 10.79 -0.29 9.63
CA LEU A 546 11.69 -1.27 10.21
C LEU A 546 13.11 -0.82 9.91
N VAL A 547 13.82 -0.37 10.96
CA VAL A 547 15.14 0.27 10.85
C VAL A 547 16.13 -0.44 11.77
N PRO A 548 17.26 -0.93 11.25
CA PRO A 548 18.29 -1.57 12.05
C PRO A 548 19.22 -0.49 12.65
N TRP A 549 19.06 -0.21 13.93
CA TRP A 549 19.90 0.76 14.62
C TRP A 549 21.23 0.16 15.08
N ARG A 550 22.32 0.95 14.97
CA ARG A 550 23.66 0.55 15.45
C ARG A 550 23.79 0.77 16.94
N ASP A 551 23.10 1.78 17.47
CA ASP A 551 23.15 2.23 18.85
C ASP A 551 21.76 2.33 19.48
N ARG A 552 21.70 2.39 20.83
CA ARG A 552 20.45 2.51 21.59
C ARG A 552 19.81 3.90 21.50
N GLU A 553 20.58 4.90 21.11
CA GLU A 553 20.14 6.29 21.01
C GLU A 553 19.53 6.59 19.65
N GLU A 554 19.48 5.58 18.77
CA GLU A 554 18.94 5.68 17.39
C GLU A 554 19.67 6.77 16.58
N SER A 555 20.97 6.96 16.86
CA SER A 555 21.77 7.99 16.19
C SER A 555 22.32 7.52 14.85
N GLN A 556 22.56 6.21 14.70
CA GLN A 556 23.16 5.64 13.48
C GLN A 556 22.43 4.39 13.00
N ILE A 557 22.08 4.39 11.73
CA ILE A 557 21.54 3.21 11.04
C ILE A 557 22.69 2.30 10.62
N LYS A 558 22.53 0.98 10.78
CA LYS A 558 23.50 -0.02 10.29
C LYS A 558 23.70 0.11 8.78
N THR A 559 24.94 0.02 8.36
CA THR A 559 25.32 -0.07 6.95
C THR A 559 25.06 -1.48 6.41
N PHE A 560 25.12 -1.66 5.10
CA PHE A 560 25.02 -3.00 4.50
C PHE A 560 26.18 -3.91 4.89
N ASP A 561 27.36 -3.33 5.15
CA ASP A 561 28.52 -4.08 5.68
C ASP A 561 28.26 -4.55 7.12
N ASP A 562 27.66 -3.71 7.98
CA ASP A 562 27.24 -4.12 9.34
C ASP A 562 26.23 -5.29 9.28
N LEU A 563 25.29 -5.26 8.33
CA LEU A 563 24.32 -6.34 8.14
C LEU A 563 25.00 -7.63 7.66
N ALA A 564 25.98 -7.51 6.77
CA ALA A 564 26.76 -8.64 6.30
C ALA A 564 27.59 -9.28 7.44
N GLU A 565 28.20 -8.47 8.31
CA GLU A 565 28.95 -8.91 9.47
C GLU A 565 28.08 -9.66 10.49
N GLN A 566 26.81 -9.32 10.60
CA GLN A 566 25.85 -9.98 11.49
C GLN A 566 25.25 -11.26 10.92
N ALA A 567 25.51 -11.57 9.66
CA ALA A 567 24.98 -12.74 9.01
C ALA A 567 25.58 -14.05 9.54
N LYS A 568 24.79 -15.12 9.62
CA LYS A 568 25.25 -16.45 9.97
C LYS A 568 26.04 -17.05 8.80
N GLY A 569 27.18 -17.65 9.10
CA GLY A 569 28.03 -18.34 8.13
C GLY A 569 28.84 -17.38 7.24
N ILE A 570 28.53 -17.30 5.96
CA ILE A 570 29.24 -16.39 5.05
C ILE A 570 28.88 -14.93 5.33
N GLU A 571 29.83 -14.05 5.25
CA GLU A 571 29.64 -12.62 5.39
C GLU A 571 29.03 -12.05 4.11
N ARG A 572 27.70 -11.94 4.13
CA ARG A 572 26.90 -11.44 3.02
C ARG A 572 25.67 -10.69 3.54
N TRP A 573 25.29 -9.65 2.84
CA TRP A 573 23.96 -9.07 2.91
C TRP A 573 23.11 -9.49 1.72
N GLY A 574 21.87 -9.14 1.72
CA GLY A 574 20.98 -9.45 0.60
C GLY A 574 19.84 -8.48 0.43
N VAL A 575 19.14 -8.64 -0.68
CA VAL A 575 17.95 -7.90 -1.05
C VAL A 575 16.81 -8.87 -1.26
N LEU A 576 15.69 -8.62 -0.61
CA LEU A 576 14.41 -9.27 -0.82
C LEU A 576 13.47 -8.30 -1.55
N ARG A 577 12.91 -8.75 -2.67
CA ARG A 577 11.76 -8.10 -3.32
C ARG A 577 10.57 -9.02 -3.34
N MET A 578 9.39 -8.48 -3.01
CA MET A 578 8.14 -9.22 -3.16
C MET A 578 7.13 -8.33 -3.87
N ASP A 579 6.20 -8.96 -4.58
CA ASP A 579 5.19 -8.24 -5.36
C ASP A 579 3.95 -9.13 -5.54
N VAL A 580 2.76 -8.53 -5.36
CA VAL A 580 1.48 -9.22 -5.51
C VAL A 580 1.28 -9.69 -6.94
N ASP A 581 0.87 -10.94 -7.08
CA ASP A 581 0.73 -11.57 -8.38
C ASP A 581 -0.54 -11.09 -9.11
N ASN A 582 -0.39 -10.62 -10.35
CA ASN A 582 -1.51 -10.25 -11.22
C ASN A 582 -2.42 -9.15 -10.68
N LEU A 583 -1.95 -8.22 -9.86
CA LEU A 583 -2.80 -7.20 -9.24
C LEU A 583 -3.66 -6.44 -10.27
N GLY A 584 -3.09 -6.00 -11.38
CA GLY A 584 -3.86 -5.31 -12.42
C GLY A 584 -4.99 -6.16 -13.03
N ARG A 585 -4.85 -7.49 -13.07
CA ARG A 585 -5.92 -8.41 -13.46
C ARG A 585 -6.95 -8.58 -12.33
N LEU A 586 -6.47 -8.70 -11.10
CA LEU A 586 -7.31 -8.81 -9.92
C LEU A 586 -8.23 -7.59 -9.78
N MET A 587 -7.71 -6.39 -9.95
CA MET A 587 -8.49 -5.14 -9.90
C MET A 587 -9.53 -5.03 -11.02
N ARG A 588 -9.27 -5.58 -12.21
CA ARG A 588 -10.22 -5.53 -13.34
C ARG A 588 -11.25 -6.66 -13.34
N GLU A 589 -10.87 -7.85 -12.88
CA GLU A 589 -11.66 -9.08 -13.05
C GLU A 589 -11.94 -9.79 -11.74
N GLY A 590 -11.47 -9.25 -10.60
CA GLY A 590 -11.55 -9.91 -9.30
C GLY A 590 -12.97 -10.22 -8.85
N PHE A 591 -13.92 -9.35 -9.18
CA PHE A 591 -15.33 -9.50 -8.82
C PHE A 591 -16.19 -10.17 -9.89
N ARG A 592 -15.58 -10.71 -10.95
CA ARG A 592 -16.29 -11.51 -11.96
C ARG A 592 -16.53 -12.93 -11.46
N LYS A 593 -17.79 -13.34 -11.49
CA LYS A 593 -18.22 -14.72 -11.24
C LYS A 593 -18.76 -15.31 -12.53
N ARG A 594 -18.48 -16.58 -12.76
CA ARG A 594 -19.07 -17.35 -13.85
C ARG A 594 -19.98 -18.40 -13.23
N ASP A 595 -21.27 -18.31 -13.52
CA ASP A 595 -22.28 -19.25 -13.07
C ASP A 595 -23.04 -19.88 -14.27
N ALA A 596 -24.08 -20.66 -13.99
CA ALA A 596 -24.91 -21.30 -15.01
C ALA A 596 -25.66 -20.29 -15.90
N HIS A 597 -25.81 -19.03 -15.48
CA HIS A 597 -26.54 -17.97 -16.18
C HIS A 597 -25.62 -17.04 -16.97
N GLY A 598 -24.28 -17.19 -16.87
CA GLY A 598 -23.31 -16.40 -17.61
C GLY A 598 -22.19 -15.81 -16.75
N ILE A 599 -21.67 -14.66 -17.18
CA ILE A 599 -20.66 -13.90 -16.43
C ILE A 599 -21.35 -12.71 -15.77
N SER A 600 -21.34 -12.69 -14.45
CA SER A 600 -21.74 -11.53 -13.65
C SER A 600 -20.49 -10.78 -13.16
N ASP A 601 -20.52 -9.44 -13.24
CA ASP A 601 -19.47 -8.57 -12.69
C ASP A 601 -20.10 -7.73 -11.57
N SER A 602 -19.53 -7.82 -10.39
CA SER A 602 -20.01 -7.07 -9.22
C SER A 602 -19.03 -5.98 -8.77
N LEU A 603 -18.07 -5.62 -9.65
CA LEU A 603 -17.13 -4.53 -9.39
C LEU A 603 -17.88 -3.20 -9.32
N THR A 604 -17.61 -2.43 -8.24
CA THR A 604 -18.07 -1.05 -8.04
C THR A 604 -16.91 -0.18 -7.54
N ILE A 605 -17.11 1.13 -7.55
CA ILE A 605 -16.11 2.08 -7.05
C ILE A 605 -15.79 1.82 -5.56
N SER A 606 -16.80 1.54 -4.74
CA SER A 606 -16.63 1.27 -3.31
C SER A 606 -15.89 -0.03 -3.06
N ARG A 607 -16.18 -1.12 -3.79
CA ARG A 607 -15.46 -2.38 -3.70
C ARG A 607 -14.01 -2.27 -4.15
N LEU A 608 -13.76 -1.54 -5.24
CA LEU A 608 -12.40 -1.27 -5.71
C LEU A 608 -11.60 -0.50 -4.65
N ALA A 609 -12.23 0.51 -4.04
CA ALA A 609 -11.64 1.28 -2.97
C ALA A 609 -11.30 0.41 -1.75
N SER A 610 -12.22 -0.48 -1.33
CA SER A 610 -12.00 -1.38 -0.19
C SER A 610 -10.86 -2.37 -0.42
N VAL A 611 -10.72 -2.97 -1.62
CA VAL A 611 -9.58 -3.84 -1.95
C VAL A 611 -8.27 -3.07 -1.94
N SER A 612 -8.25 -1.88 -2.56
CA SER A 612 -7.06 -1.03 -2.62
C SER A 612 -6.63 -0.56 -1.23
N PHE A 613 -7.60 -0.17 -0.40
CA PHE A 613 -7.34 0.25 0.97
C PHE A 613 -6.82 -0.92 1.84
N ALA A 614 -7.43 -2.09 1.74
CA ALA A 614 -6.99 -3.27 2.48
C ALA A 614 -5.56 -3.70 2.09
N LEU A 615 -5.19 -3.67 0.79
CA LEU A 615 -3.80 -3.90 0.37
C LEU A 615 -2.86 -2.88 1.00
N ARG A 616 -3.23 -1.60 0.98
CA ARG A 616 -2.44 -0.56 1.61
C ARG A 616 -2.23 -0.81 3.10
N VAL A 617 -3.26 -1.23 3.84
CA VAL A 617 -3.13 -1.59 5.26
C VAL A 617 -2.11 -2.71 5.46
N PHE A 618 -2.13 -3.75 4.62
CA PHE A 618 -1.14 -4.83 4.71
C PHE A 618 0.28 -4.32 4.51
N PHE A 619 0.53 -3.59 3.42
CA PHE A 619 1.89 -3.12 3.10
C PHE A 619 2.39 -2.03 4.03
N ASP A 620 1.54 -1.09 4.42
CA ASP A 620 1.92 0.04 5.29
C ASP A 620 2.00 -0.33 6.79
N LYS A 621 1.47 -1.51 7.20
CA LYS A 621 1.49 -1.97 8.61
C LYS A 621 2.02 -3.39 8.78
N CYS A 622 1.33 -4.39 8.21
CA CYS A 622 1.55 -5.79 8.55
C CYS A 622 2.90 -6.33 8.06
N VAL A 623 3.46 -5.78 6.97
CA VAL A 623 4.77 -6.20 6.43
C VAL A 623 5.90 -6.00 7.44
N ALA A 624 5.95 -4.83 8.09
CA ALA A 624 7.00 -4.55 9.08
C ALA A 624 6.87 -5.47 10.31
N TRP A 625 5.64 -5.70 10.77
CA TRP A 625 5.34 -6.64 11.85
C TRP A 625 5.78 -8.09 11.50
N ALA A 626 5.38 -8.61 10.33
CA ALA A 626 5.74 -9.95 9.89
C ALA A 626 7.27 -10.14 9.76
N ALA A 627 7.97 -9.12 9.26
CA ALA A 627 9.42 -9.13 9.17
C ALA A 627 10.10 -9.17 10.55
N LEU A 628 9.56 -8.44 11.53
CA LEU A 628 10.07 -8.49 12.92
C LEU A 628 9.84 -9.84 13.59
N GLN A 629 8.68 -10.48 13.35
CA GLN A 629 8.40 -11.83 13.87
C GLN A 629 9.44 -12.85 13.34
N ALA A 630 9.76 -12.77 12.04
CA ALA A 630 10.77 -13.64 11.44
C ALA A 630 12.17 -13.45 12.04
N ASP A 631 12.58 -12.20 12.28
CA ASP A 631 13.89 -11.89 12.85
C ASP A 631 13.98 -12.34 14.32
N ALA A 632 12.91 -12.17 15.10
CA ALA A 632 12.81 -12.66 16.47
C ALA A 632 12.86 -14.19 16.55
N ALA A 633 12.16 -14.91 15.66
CA ALA A 633 12.18 -16.38 15.59
C ALA A 633 13.56 -16.96 15.26
N SER A 634 14.44 -16.17 14.66
CA SER A 634 15.84 -16.59 14.39
C SER A 634 16.74 -16.66 15.62
N GLY A 635 16.21 -16.39 16.83
CA GLY A 635 16.89 -16.57 18.12
C GLY A 635 17.81 -15.41 18.55
N VAL A 636 17.74 -14.28 17.88
CA VAL A 636 18.56 -13.10 18.20
C VAL A 636 17.89 -12.20 19.25
N HIS A 637 16.57 -12.36 19.49
CA HIS A 637 15.81 -11.49 20.41
C HIS A 637 14.82 -12.28 21.30
N GLY A 638 14.60 -11.76 22.52
CA GLY A 638 13.64 -12.32 23.46
C GLY A 638 12.19 -12.00 23.06
N SER A 639 11.30 -12.96 23.29
CA SER A 639 9.85 -12.85 23.07
C SER A 639 9.23 -11.83 24.02
N GLY A 640 8.78 -10.68 23.51
CA GLY A 640 7.95 -9.71 24.23
C GLY A 640 6.79 -9.23 23.35
N SER A 641 5.62 -9.08 23.94
CA SER A 641 4.42 -8.53 23.34
C SER A 641 4.66 -7.08 22.90
N CYS A 642 4.44 -6.79 21.65
CA CYS A 642 4.75 -5.56 20.93
C CYS A 642 6.28 -5.36 20.80
N PRO A 643 6.91 -5.81 19.69
CA PRO A 643 8.37 -5.74 19.57
C PRO A 643 8.82 -4.29 19.55
N ASP A 644 9.71 -3.97 20.47
CA ASP A 644 10.40 -2.69 20.55
C ASP A 644 11.02 -2.38 19.17
N THR A 645 10.54 -1.36 18.54
CA THR A 645 10.80 -0.80 17.19
C THR A 645 12.11 -1.23 16.50
N GLY A 646 12.34 -2.53 16.25
CA GLY A 646 13.45 -2.99 15.40
C GLY A 646 14.88 -2.65 15.84
N ARG A 647 15.11 -2.17 17.06
CA ARG A 647 16.41 -1.64 17.55
C ARG A 647 17.60 -2.56 17.36
N SER A 648 17.38 -3.86 17.39
CA SER A 648 18.44 -4.83 17.16
C SER A 648 18.24 -5.64 15.89
N SER A 649 17.27 -5.27 15.05
CA SER A 649 16.97 -5.97 13.81
C SER A 649 18.17 -6.06 12.87
N ARG A 650 18.22 -7.16 12.11
CA ARG A 650 19.16 -7.40 11.02
C ARG A 650 18.55 -7.09 9.66
N LEU A 651 17.37 -6.46 9.68
CA LEU A 651 16.54 -6.16 8.52
C LEU A 651 16.28 -4.67 8.40
N TYR A 652 16.27 -4.15 7.17
CA TYR A 652 15.95 -2.77 6.87
C TYR A 652 14.90 -2.70 5.77
N LEU A 653 13.69 -2.28 6.12
CA LEU A 653 12.62 -2.06 5.17
C LEU A 653 12.85 -0.73 4.44
N GLN A 654 13.20 -0.79 3.17
CA GLN A 654 13.46 0.39 2.35
C GLN A 654 12.15 1.01 1.86
N TYR A 655 11.24 0.18 1.37
CA TYR A 655 9.86 0.56 1.15
C TYR A 655 8.91 -0.65 1.22
N ALA A 656 7.69 -0.37 1.57
CA ALA A 656 6.53 -1.20 1.35
C ALA A 656 5.39 -0.25 0.98
N GLY A 657 4.62 -0.59 -0.03
CA GLY A 657 3.49 0.25 -0.44
C GLY A 657 2.91 -0.16 -1.78
N GLY A 658 1.62 0.07 -1.94
CA GLY A 658 0.90 -0.42 -3.11
C GLY A 658 0.78 -1.93 -3.11
N ASP A 659 1.63 -2.62 -3.85
CA ASP A 659 1.62 -4.07 -4.04
C ASP A 659 3.01 -4.70 -3.95
N ASP A 660 4.05 -3.92 -3.72
CA ASP A 660 5.42 -4.42 -3.66
C ASP A 660 6.17 -3.95 -2.41
N LEU A 661 7.25 -4.64 -2.11
CA LEU A 661 8.18 -4.27 -1.06
C LEU A 661 9.64 -4.51 -1.46
N PHE A 662 10.52 -3.74 -0.83
CA PHE A 662 11.97 -3.86 -0.93
C PHE A 662 12.60 -3.85 0.46
N LEU A 663 13.24 -4.94 0.81
CA LEU A 663 13.85 -5.13 2.12
C LEU A 663 15.31 -5.56 1.95
N VAL A 664 16.19 -4.98 2.75
CA VAL A 664 17.61 -5.34 2.81
C VAL A 664 17.90 -5.94 4.17
N GLY A 665 18.83 -6.90 4.24
CA GLY A 665 19.18 -7.50 5.53
C GLY A 665 20.37 -8.45 5.46
N ALA A 666 20.69 -9.05 6.60
CA ALA A 666 21.59 -10.18 6.67
C ALA A 666 21.02 -11.32 5.80
N TRP A 667 21.86 -11.93 4.96
CA TRP A 667 21.38 -12.87 3.95
C TRP A 667 20.61 -14.06 4.53
N ASP A 668 20.98 -14.53 5.71
CA ASP A 668 20.37 -15.68 6.38
C ASP A 668 19.00 -15.37 6.99
N ALA A 669 18.70 -14.09 7.28
CA ALA A 669 17.41 -13.65 7.77
C ALA A 669 16.36 -13.53 6.66
N LEU A 670 16.75 -13.12 5.45
CA LEU A 670 15.82 -12.80 4.36
C LEU A 670 14.91 -13.96 3.90
N PRO A 671 15.39 -15.21 3.79
CA PRO A 671 14.54 -16.32 3.36
C PRO A 671 13.38 -16.59 4.32
N LEU A 672 13.63 -16.55 5.63
CA LEU A 672 12.60 -16.68 6.66
C LEU A 672 11.64 -15.50 6.63
N THR A 673 12.18 -14.30 6.54
CA THR A 673 11.38 -13.08 6.42
C THR A 673 10.43 -13.15 5.22
N ALA A 674 10.90 -13.63 4.07
CA ALA A 674 10.04 -13.80 2.91
C ALA A 674 8.91 -14.83 3.14
N ALA A 675 9.20 -15.92 3.84
CA ALA A 675 8.22 -16.94 4.18
C ALA A 675 7.17 -16.44 5.18
N GLU A 676 7.59 -15.67 6.19
CA GLU A 676 6.67 -15.10 7.19
C GLU A 676 5.78 -13.99 6.59
N ILE A 677 6.36 -13.10 5.76
CA ILE A 677 5.55 -12.10 5.04
C ILE A 677 4.53 -12.79 4.13
N GLN A 678 4.92 -13.88 3.44
CA GLN A 678 3.99 -14.64 2.60
C GLN A 678 2.90 -15.33 3.42
N ALA A 679 3.24 -15.90 4.58
CA ALA A 679 2.27 -16.52 5.47
C ALA A 679 1.27 -15.49 5.99
N ALA A 680 1.77 -14.36 6.51
CA ALA A 680 0.95 -13.24 6.94
C ALA A 680 0.07 -12.70 5.79
N PHE A 681 0.60 -12.60 4.57
CA PHE A 681 -0.18 -12.18 3.41
C PHE A 681 -1.31 -13.16 3.11
N GLN A 682 -1.06 -14.47 3.13
CA GLN A 682 -2.10 -15.48 2.90
C GLN A 682 -3.20 -15.43 3.96
N GLU A 683 -2.85 -15.23 5.21
CA GLU A 683 -3.81 -15.02 6.29
C GLU A 683 -4.63 -13.76 6.06
N PHE A 684 -3.98 -12.63 5.76
CA PHE A 684 -4.63 -11.35 5.52
C PHE A 684 -5.58 -11.37 4.32
N VAL A 685 -5.22 -12.10 3.25
CA VAL A 685 -6.09 -12.27 2.07
C VAL A 685 -7.05 -13.47 2.20
N CYS A 686 -7.29 -13.96 3.43
CA CYS A 686 -8.27 -14.99 3.74
C CYS A 686 -7.96 -16.34 3.06
N HIS A 687 -6.71 -16.69 2.90
CA HIS A 687 -6.24 -17.88 2.18
C HIS A 687 -6.79 -18.00 0.74
N ASN A 688 -7.14 -16.88 0.12
CA ASN A 688 -7.66 -16.88 -1.24
C ASN A 688 -6.56 -17.33 -2.23
N PRO A 689 -6.71 -18.48 -2.91
CA PRO A 689 -5.68 -19.01 -3.81
C PRO A 689 -5.47 -18.16 -5.06
N ALA A 690 -6.38 -17.25 -5.38
CA ALA A 690 -6.26 -16.34 -6.51
C ALA A 690 -5.48 -15.05 -6.18
N VAL A 691 -5.23 -14.78 -4.90
CA VAL A 691 -4.49 -13.60 -4.42
C VAL A 691 -3.20 -14.07 -3.79
N THR A 692 -2.10 -13.97 -4.52
CA THR A 692 -0.81 -14.52 -4.12
C THR A 692 0.31 -13.49 -4.23
N ILE A 693 1.43 -13.77 -3.58
CA ILE A 693 2.64 -12.94 -3.61
C ILE A 693 3.85 -13.77 -3.98
N SER A 694 4.69 -13.23 -4.85
CA SER A 694 5.96 -13.87 -5.24
C SER A 694 7.15 -13.10 -4.68
N ALA A 695 8.28 -13.80 -4.49
CA ALA A 695 9.51 -13.25 -3.93
C ALA A 695 10.75 -13.57 -4.76
N GLY A 696 11.73 -12.65 -4.71
CA GLY A 696 13.07 -12.86 -5.24
C GLY A 696 14.13 -12.36 -4.27
N ILE A 697 15.15 -13.18 -4.01
CA ILE A 697 16.25 -12.86 -3.08
C ILE A 697 17.57 -12.90 -3.83
N ALA A 698 18.35 -11.81 -3.72
CA ALA A 698 19.72 -11.72 -4.17
C ALA A 698 20.70 -11.69 -2.99
N LEU A 699 21.77 -12.47 -3.03
CA LEU A 699 22.86 -12.51 -2.05
C LEU A 699 24.08 -11.77 -2.58
N LEU A 700 24.67 -10.90 -1.76
CA LEU A 700 25.63 -9.91 -2.21
C LEU A 700 26.84 -9.84 -1.27
N PRO A 701 28.06 -9.63 -1.79
CA PRO A 701 29.23 -9.38 -0.97
C PRO A 701 29.17 -7.99 -0.34
N PRO A 702 29.90 -7.73 0.75
CA PRO A 702 30.14 -6.38 1.23
C PRO A 702 30.54 -5.41 0.11
N LYS A 703 30.17 -4.16 0.23
CA LYS A 703 30.45 -3.08 -0.75
C LYS A 703 29.90 -3.30 -2.16
N PHE A 704 28.97 -4.22 -2.36
CA PHE A 704 28.33 -4.41 -3.65
C PHE A 704 27.34 -3.27 -3.95
N PRO A 705 27.33 -2.71 -5.18
CA PRO A 705 26.46 -1.57 -5.52
C PRO A 705 24.98 -1.90 -5.42
N ILE A 706 24.21 -1.06 -4.72
CA ILE A 706 22.79 -1.30 -4.45
C ILE A 706 21.94 -1.35 -5.74
N TYR A 707 22.29 -0.56 -6.76
CA TYR A 707 21.53 -0.57 -8.01
C TYR A 707 21.63 -1.93 -8.73
N GLN A 708 22.81 -2.57 -8.74
CA GLN A 708 22.98 -3.92 -9.27
C GLN A 708 22.27 -4.95 -8.39
N ALA A 709 22.33 -4.78 -7.07
CA ALA A 709 21.63 -5.61 -6.10
C ALA A 709 20.12 -5.61 -6.35
N ALA A 710 19.54 -4.43 -6.56
CA ALA A 710 18.12 -4.26 -6.86
C ALA A 710 17.71 -4.93 -8.18
N HIS A 711 18.56 -4.85 -9.21
CA HIS A 711 18.34 -5.55 -10.49
C HIS A 711 18.40 -7.06 -10.32
N LEU A 712 19.41 -7.60 -9.61
CA LEU A 712 19.52 -9.03 -9.35
C LEU A 712 18.31 -9.58 -8.57
N ALA A 713 17.81 -8.82 -7.59
CA ALA A 713 16.61 -9.20 -6.86
C ALA A 713 15.35 -9.11 -7.73
N LEU A 714 15.27 -8.13 -8.64
CA LEU A 714 14.18 -8.02 -9.63
C LEU A 714 14.21 -9.19 -10.63
N ASP A 715 15.38 -9.57 -11.11
CA ASP A 715 15.56 -10.73 -11.99
C ASP A 715 15.15 -12.02 -11.27
N ALA A 716 15.53 -12.17 -9.99
CA ALA A 716 15.10 -13.29 -9.16
C ALA A 716 13.57 -13.33 -8.98
N LEU A 717 12.93 -12.16 -8.70
CA LEU A 717 11.47 -12.06 -8.64
C LEU A 717 10.81 -12.40 -9.97
N GLY A 718 11.37 -11.91 -11.08
CA GLY A 718 10.92 -12.25 -12.43
C GLY A 718 11.01 -13.75 -12.71
N ALA A 719 12.12 -14.39 -12.29
CA ALA A 719 12.30 -15.84 -12.38
C ALA A 719 11.29 -16.61 -11.51
N ALA A 720 10.96 -16.12 -10.31
CA ALA A 720 9.90 -16.69 -9.48
C ALA A 720 8.54 -16.60 -10.17
N LYS A 721 8.17 -15.42 -10.66
CA LYS A 721 6.88 -15.19 -11.36
C LYS A 721 6.73 -15.98 -12.65
N ALA A 722 7.82 -16.21 -13.37
CA ALA A 722 7.85 -17.03 -14.57
C ALA A 722 8.09 -18.52 -14.25
N ARG A 723 8.46 -18.87 -13.02
CA ARG A 723 9.10 -20.16 -12.63
C ARG A 723 10.19 -20.58 -13.59
N THR A 724 10.92 -19.62 -14.12
CA THR A 724 12.06 -19.81 -15.04
C THR A 724 13.38 -19.54 -14.31
N GLY A 725 13.59 -20.13 -13.19
CA GLY A 725 14.89 -20.13 -12.51
C GLY A 725 15.68 -21.33 -12.96
N GLY A 726 16.60 -21.15 -13.92
CA GLY A 726 17.44 -22.23 -14.43
C GLY A 726 16.66 -23.38 -15.06
N VAL A 727 16.46 -23.29 -16.36
CA VAL A 727 16.24 -24.37 -17.33
C VAL A 727 14.99 -25.26 -17.18
N PHE A 728 14.20 -25.27 -16.07
CA PHE A 728 13.17 -26.30 -15.91
C PHE A 728 11.81 -25.78 -15.45
N TYR A 729 10.89 -25.76 -16.42
CA TYR A 729 9.47 -25.74 -16.25
C TYR A 729 8.98 -27.10 -15.73
N LEU A 730 8.53 -27.16 -14.48
CA LEU A 730 7.60 -28.17 -14.04
C LEU A 730 6.35 -27.45 -13.52
N ALA A 731 5.62 -26.84 -14.43
CA ALA A 731 4.35 -26.20 -14.11
C ALA A 731 3.28 -27.29 -13.94
N SER A 732 2.79 -27.42 -12.73
CA SER A 732 1.53 -28.05 -12.43
C SER A 732 0.69 -27.12 -11.56
N SER A 733 0.43 -25.92 -12.00
CA SER A 733 -0.61 -25.08 -11.40
C SER A 733 -1.31 -24.30 -12.49
N GLU A 734 -2.62 -24.20 -12.39
CA GLU A 734 -3.49 -23.39 -13.24
C GLU A 734 -3.10 -21.89 -13.27
N ASN A 735 -2.27 -21.44 -12.33
CA ASN A 735 -1.83 -20.06 -12.15
C ASN A 735 -0.51 -19.68 -12.86
N GLY A 736 0.02 -20.52 -13.74
CA GLY A 736 1.07 -20.12 -14.69
C GLY A 736 2.41 -19.69 -14.07
N GLY A 737 2.86 -20.28 -12.96
CA GLY A 737 4.23 -20.08 -12.47
C GLY A 737 4.38 -19.15 -11.24
N LYS A 738 3.44 -18.31 -10.93
CA LYS A 738 3.40 -17.38 -9.79
C LYS A 738 3.18 -18.08 -8.44
N ASN A 739 3.06 -17.33 -7.33
CA ASN A 739 3.03 -17.85 -5.96
C ASN A 739 4.30 -18.62 -5.61
N ALA A 740 5.44 -17.99 -5.80
CA ALA A 740 6.74 -18.64 -5.75
C ALA A 740 7.83 -17.71 -5.19
N ILE A 741 8.92 -18.34 -4.75
CA ILE A 741 10.14 -17.65 -4.34
C ILE A 741 11.31 -18.11 -5.20
N ASN A 742 12.18 -17.18 -5.62
CA ASN A 742 13.50 -17.51 -6.17
C ASN A 742 14.59 -17.18 -5.15
N PHE A 743 15.34 -18.19 -4.76
CA PHE A 743 16.48 -18.07 -3.85
C PHE A 743 17.60 -18.99 -4.31
N LEU A 744 18.84 -18.52 -4.21
CA LEU A 744 20.05 -19.24 -4.72
C LEU A 744 19.93 -19.69 -6.17
N GLY A 745 19.19 -18.92 -7.00
CA GLY A 745 18.98 -19.22 -8.42
C GLY A 745 17.93 -20.31 -8.70
N VAL A 746 17.21 -20.78 -7.70
CA VAL A 746 16.17 -21.80 -7.83
C VAL A 746 14.80 -21.21 -7.49
N SER A 747 13.82 -21.41 -8.38
CA SER A 747 12.43 -20.99 -8.14
C SER A 747 11.61 -22.16 -7.63
N LEU A 748 10.98 -21.98 -6.46
CA LEU A 748 10.14 -22.97 -5.80
C LEU A 748 8.78 -22.34 -5.43
N ASP A 749 7.74 -23.16 -5.40
CA ASP A 749 6.51 -22.79 -4.67
C ASP A 749 6.78 -22.72 -3.16
N TRP A 750 5.94 -22.01 -2.43
CA TRP A 750 6.17 -21.74 -1.01
C TRP A 750 6.20 -23.01 -0.13
N ASP A 751 5.43 -24.04 -0.45
CA ASP A 751 5.43 -25.30 0.31
C ASP A 751 6.72 -26.07 0.10
N SER A 752 7.18 -26.16 -1.15
CA SER A 752 8.51 -26.72 -1.48
C SER A 752 9.63 -25.91 -0.81
N PHE A 753 9.50 -24.60 -0.75
CA PHE A 753 10.49 -23.76 -0.09
C PHE A 753 10.55 -24.00 1.43
N ARG A 754 9.41 -24.15 2.12
CA ARG A 754 9.37 -24.51 3.53
C ARG A 754 10.03 -25.86 3.79
N THR A 755 9.76 -26.85 2.93
CA THR A 755 10.43 -28.16 2.99
C THR A 755 11.95 -28.06 2.83
N VAL A 756 12.42 -27.26 1.87
CA VAL A 756 13.86 -27.01 1.65
C VAL A 756 14.49 -26.31 2.84
N HIS A 757 13.81 -25.34 3.43
CA HIS A 757 14.29 -24.65 4.62
C HIS A 757 14.48 -25.61 5.80
N GLU A 758 13.52 -26.50 6.04
CA GLU A 758 13.62 -27.50 7.10
C GLU A 758 14.79 -28.47 6.85
N GLN A 759 14.94 -28.96 5.62
CA GLN A 759 16.07 -29.80 5.22
C GLN A 759 17.42 -29.05 5.39
N ALA A 760 17.49 -27.79 5.00
CA ALA A 760 18.70 -26.98 5.14
C ALA A 760 19.07 -26.78 6.62
N ARG A 761 18.07 -26.49 7.47
CA ARG A 761 18.27 -26.32 8.91
C ARG A 761 18.78 -27.61 9.56
N LYS A 762 18.15 -28.76 9.26
CA LYS A 762 18.63 -30.08 9.75
C LYS A 762 20.06 -30.36 9.29
N MET A 763 20.34 -30.17 8.01
CA MET A 763 21.67 -30.41 7.45
C MET A 763 22.73 -29.45 8.05
N ALA A 764 22.40 -28.18 8.27
CA ALA A 764 23.30 -27.24 8.91
C ALA A 764 23.62 -27.66 10.34
N GLN A 765 22.62 -28.08 11.12
CA GLN A 765 22.79 -28.59 12.47
C GLN A 765 23.71 -29.83 12.46
N TRP A 766 23.48 -30.80 11.62
CA TRP A 766 24.31 -32.01 11.52
C TRP A 766 25.77 -31.71 11.09
N LEU A 767 25.99 -30.67 10.28
CA LEU A 767 27.33 -30.22 9.90
C LEU A 767 28.04 -29.52 11.04
N GLU A 768 27.32 -28.74 11.86
CA GLU A 768 27.83 -28.06 13.06
C GLU A 768 28.21 -29.07 14.15
N ASP A 769 27.33 -30.07 14.39
CA ASP A 769 27.54 -31.11 15.38
C ASP A 769 28.55 -32.18 14.95
N GLY A 770 28.98 -32.15 13.67
CA GLY A 770 29.87 -33.17 13.13
C GLY A 770 29.20 -34.54 12.85
N ALA A 771 27.87 -34.61 12.93
CA ALA A 771 27.08 -35.83 12.71
C ALA A 771 27.12 -36.30 11.24
N VAL A 772 27.43 -35.41 10.31
CA VAL A 772 27.63 -35.72 8.90
C VAL A 772 28.96 -35.20 8.36
N PRO A 773 29.56 -35.85 7.37
CA PRO A 773 30.80 -35.38 6.76
C PRO A 773 30.63 -34.03 6.08
N ARG A 774 31.55 -33.10 6.27
CA ARG A 774 31.56 -31.78 5.61
C ARG A 774 31.53 -31.84 4.09
N SER A 775 31.85 -32.98 3.49
CA SER A 775 31.79 -33.25 2.06
C SER A 775 30.39 -33.58 1.55
N LEU A 776 29.40 -33.84 2.43
CA LEU A 776 28.05 -34.24 2.02
C LEU A 776 27.34 -33.16 1.17
N PRO A 777 27.31 -31.87 1.50
CA PRO A 777 26.72 -30.85 0.63
C PRO A 777 27.33 -30.81 -0.75
N GLN A 778 28.64 -30.91 -0.85
CA GLN A 778 29.38 -30.92 -2.13
C GLN A 778 29.06 -32.16 -2.98
N ARG A 779 28.88 -33.34 -2.37
CA ARG A 779 28.45 -34.56 -3.07
C ARG A 779 27.05 -34.35 -3.67
N ILE A 780 26.10 -33.78 -2.88
CA ILE A 780 24.73 -33.48 -3.34
C ILE A 780 24.74 -32.47 -4.50
N LEU A 781 25.52 -31.41 -4.39
CA LEU A 781 25.65 -30.40 -5.45
C LEU A 781 26.26 -30.96 -6.74
N ARG A 782 27.18 -31.88 -6.64
CA ARG A 782 27.75 -32.59 -7.80
C ARG A 782 26.68 -33.42 -8.51
N LEU A 783 25.86 -34.16 -7.79
CA LEU A 783 24.77 -34.95 -8.34
C LEU A 783 23.71 -34.05 -9.02
N TYR A 784 23.36 -32.90 -8.41
CA TYR A 784 22.52 -31.92 -9.04
C TYR A 784 23.10 -31.38 -10.34
N HIS A 785 24.39 -31.07 -10.37
CA HIS A 785 25.08 -30.61 -11.58
C HIS A 785 25.05 -31.67 -12.66
N GLU A 786 25.30 -32.93 -12.32
CA GLU A 786 25.22 -34.05 -13.25
C GLU A 786 23.82 -34.24 -13.85
N TRP A 787 22.79 -34.17 -12.99
CA TRP A 787 21.40 -34.18 -13.44
C TRP A 787 21.12 -33.00 -14.38
N TYR A 788 21.51 -31.79 -13.99
CA TYR A 788 21.27 -30.58 -14.73
C TYR A 788 21.87 -30.63 -16.14
N GLU A 789 23.18 -30.93 -16.25
CA GLU A 789 23.88 -30.99 -17.53
C GLU A 789 23.39 -32.14 -18.40
N GLY A 790 23.13 -33.30 -17.82
CA GLY A 790 22.58 -34.45 -18.52
C GLY A 790 21.23 -34.19 -19.15
N ARG A 791 20.31 -33.54 -18.37
CA ARG A 791 19.00 -33.15 -18.84
C ARG A 791 19.10 -32.08 -19.95
N ARG A 792 19.87 -31.03 -19.70
CA ARG A 792 20.09 -29.94 -20.67
C ARG A 792 20.61 -30.46 -22.03
N ARG A 793 21.56 -31.37 -21.98
CA ARG A 793 22.12 -32.04 -23.19
C ARG A 793 21.04 -32.87 -23.90
N SER A 794 20.25 -33.64 -23.16
CA SER A 794 19.20 -34.50 -23.72
C SER A 794 18.07 -33.67 -24.37
N VAL A 795 17.69 -32.53 -23.78
CA VAL A 795 16.71 -31.61 -24.37
C VAL A 795 17.27 -30.95 -25.64
N ARG A 796 18.52 -30.45 -25.60
CA ARG A 796 19.18 -29.86 -26.79
C ARG A 796 19.35 -30.83 -27.96
N GLN A 797 19.54 -32.10 -27.65
CA GLN A 797 19.67 -33.16 -28.66
C GLN A 797 18.32 -33.72 -29.15
N GLY A 798 17.19 -33.15 -28.68
CA GLY A 798 15.87 -33.66 -29.04
C GLY A 798 15.48 -35.01 -28.44
N ARG A 799 16.33 -35.57 -27.58
CA ARG A 799 16.11 -36.89 -26.94
C ARG A 799 15.09 -36.82 -25.79
N LEU A 800 14.84 -35.63 -25.27
CA LEU A 800 13.92 -35.39 -24.18
C LEU A 800 13.07 -34.16 -24.48
N ARG A 801 11.75 -34.25 -24.27
CA ARG A 801 10.87 -33.09 -24.35
C ARG A 801 11.08 -32.20 -23.12
N PRO A 802 10.92 -30.88 -23.20
CA PRO A 802 11.14 -29.97 -22.06
C PRO A 802 10.38 -30.34 -20.78
N ARG A 803 9.18 -30.93 -20.91
CA ARG A 803 8.33 -31.34 -19.77
C ARG A 803 8.49 -32.80 -19.37
N GLN A 804 9.35 -33.55 -20.01
CA GLN A 804 9.56 -34.96 -19.73
C GLN A 804 10.63 -35.12 -18.65
N ARG A 805 10.42 -36.07 -17.71
CA ARG A 805 11.39 -36.41 -16.66
C ARG A 805 12.66 -36.97 -17.24
N TYR A 806 13.80 -36.59 -16.66
CA TYR A 806 15.12 -37.08 -17.06
C TYR A 806 15.61 -38.14 -16.06
N PHE A 807 15.65 -39.36 -16.53
CA PHE A 807 16.33 -40.48 -15.85
C PHE A 807 17.70 -40.70 -16.52
N GLY A 808 18.77 -40.45 -15.76
CA GLY A 808 20.12 -40.57 -16.22
C GLY A 808 21.06 -41.19 -15.20
N PRO A 809 22.37 -41.23 -15.47
CA PRO A 809 23.37 -41.78 -14.53
C PRO A 809 23.34 -41.22 -13.14
N TRP A 810 22.90 -39.99 -12.96
CA TRP A 810 22.79 -39.30 -11.68
C TRP A 810 21.94 -40.07 -10.62
N VAL A 811 20.94 -40.85 -11.04
CA VAL A 811 20.05 -41.59 -10.11
C VAL A 811 20.83 -42.67 -9.36
N TRP A 812 21.58 -43.51 -10.04
CA TRP A 812 22.38 -44.55 -9.36
C TRP A 812 23.66 -44.00 -8.76
N HIS A 813 24.22 -42.89 -9.30
CA HIS A 813 25.31 -42.19 -8.66
C HIS A 813 24.82 -41.56 -7.33
N ALA A 814 23.59 -41.02 -7.25
CA ALA A 814 22.99 -40.53 -6.02
C ALA A 814 22.83 -41.67 -5.00
N ALA A 815 22.24 -42.78 -5.41
CA ALA A 815 22.08 -43.97 -4.56
C ALA A 815 23.43 -44.44 -4.02
N TYR A 816 24.48 -44.51 -4.85
CA TYR A 816 25.81 -44.95 -4.41
C TYR A 816 26.52 -43.94 -3.52
N GLN A 817 26.67 -42.69 -3.97
CA GLN A 817 27.46 -41.68 -3.26
C GLN A 817 26.86 -41.26 -1.92
N ILE A 818 25.54 -41.05 -1.86
CA ILE A 818 24.88 -40.64 -0.63
C ILE A 818 24.75 -41.84 0.32
N SER A 819 24.45 -43.05 -0.17
CA SER A 819 24.44 -44.23 0.70
C SER A 819 25.81 -44.54 1.29
N ARG A 820 26.90 -44.32 0.52
CA ARG A 820 28.25 -44.43 1.09
C ARG A 820 28.53 -43.36 2.16
N ALA A 821 28.10 -42.09 1.94
CA ALA A 821 28.21 -41.08 2.95
C ALA A 821 27.37 -41.43 4.19
N ALA A 822 26.17 -41.96 4.00
CA ALA A 822 25.32 -42.43 5.08
C ALA A 822 25.90 -43.62 5.86
N SER A 823 26.75 -44.45 5.25
CA SER A 823 27.40 -45.57 5.96
C SER A 823 28.47 -45.09 6.95
N GLU A 824 29.04 -43.92 6.74
CA GLU A 824 30.02 -43.30 7.60
C GLU A 824 29.40 -42.58 8.81
N ILE A 825 28.04 -42.49 8.88
CA ILE A 825 27.28 -41.79 9.93
C ILE A 825 26.98 -42.79 11.05
N GLU A 826 27.33 -42.41 12.28
CA GLU A 826 27.06 -43.22 13.49
C GLU A 826 25.64 -43.03 13.98
N ASP A 827 25.08 -41.83 13.95
CA ASP A 827 23.73 -41.51 14.39
C ASP A 827 22.68 -42.20 13.49
N THR A 828 21.88 -43.05 14.12
CA THR A 828 20.88 -43.88 13.42
C THR A 828 19.74 -43.06 12.84
N GLU A 829 19.30 -41.98 13.52
CA GLU A 829 18.20 -41.14 13.05
C GLU A 829 18.65 -40.29 11.85
N VAL A 830 19.82 -39.66 11.95
CA VAL A 830 20.42 -38.92 10.84
C VAL A 830 20.63 -39.82 9.63
N LYS A 831 21.12 -41.02 9.84
CA LYS A 831 21.33 -42.02 8.79
C LYS A 831 20.04 -42.43 8.08
N GLN A 832 18.95 -42.66 8.87
CA GLN A 832 17.64 -43.01 8.31
C GLN A 832 17.07 -41.86 7.49
N GLU A 833 17.15 -40.61 7.99
CA GLU A 833 16.63 -39.44 7.31
C GLU A 833 17.36 -39.20 5.97
N ILE A 834 18.68 -39.32 5.94
CA ILE A 834 19.46 -39.20 4.70
C ILE A 834 19.10 -40.30 3.72
N ARG A 835 18.91 -41.55 4.19
CA ARG A 835 18.45 -42.65 3.33
C ARG A 835 17.05 -42.39 2.77
N ARG A 836 16.16 -41.77 3.55
CA ARG A 836 14.84 -41.39 3.07
C ARG A 836 14.95 -40.39 1.95
N TRP A 837 15.75 -39.33 2.09
CA TRP A 837 15.99 -38.37 1.02
C TRP A 837 16.47 -39.01 -0.28
N VAL A 838 17.42 -39.95 -0.18
CA VAL A 838 17.92 -40.71 -1.35
C VAL A 838 16.82 -41.54 -2.01
N SER A 839 15.99 -42.22 -1.22
CA SER A 839 14.91 -43.05 -1.76
C SER A 839 13.82 -42.25 -2.47
N GLU A 840 13.67 -40.97 -2.11
CA GLU A 840 12.70 -40.03 -2.70
C GLU A 840 13.22 -39.37 -4.01
N LEU A 841 14.56 -39.36 -4.27
CA LEU A 841 15.13 -38.72 -5.46
C LEU A 841 14.59 -39.28 -6.80
N PRO A 842 14.38 -40.59 -6.99
CA PRO A 842 13.86 -41.10 -8.26
C PRO A 842 12.38 -40.83 -8.46
N SER A 843 11.62 -40.59 -7.40
CA SER A 843 10.17 -40.41 -7.46
C SER A 843 9.76 -39.10 -8.12
N ASP A 844 10.54 -38.02 -7.90
CA ASP A 844 10.34 -36.71 -8.50
C ASP A 844 11.68 -35.99 -8.70
N GLU A 845 12.00 -35.63 -9.94
CA GLU A 845 13.25 -34.92 -10.26
C GLU A 845 13.35 -33.54 -9.55
N ARG A 846 12.25 -33.00 -9.02
CA ARG A 846 12.28 -31.79 -8.17
C ARG A 846 13.00 -32.03 -6.85
N ASN A 847 13.04 -33.28 -6.38
CA ASN A 847 13.67 -33.63 -5.11
C ASN A 847 15.20 -33.40 -5.15
N ILE A 848 15.88 -33.66 -6.29
CA ILE A 848 17.31 -33.33 -6.40
C ILE A 848 17.55 -31.81 -6.37
N MET A 849 16.65 -31.03 -6.95
CA MET A 849 16.73 -29.56 -6.89
C MET A 849 16.54 -29.05 -5.46
N ARG A 850 15.50 -29.55 -4.75
CA ARG A 850 15.23 -29.22 -3.36
C ARG A 850 16.39 -29.58 -2.45
N LEU A 851 16.89 -30.79 -2.58
CA LEU A 851 18.02 -31.28 -1.78
C LEU A 851 19.31 -30.51 -2.07
N ALA A 852 19.58 -30.17 -3.32
CA ALA A 852 20.74 -29.35 -3.71
C ALA A 852 20.65 -27.92 -3.13
N MET A 853 19.47 -27.32 -3.18
CA MET A 853 19.25 -26.01 -2.59
C MET A 853 19.43 -26.07 -1.06
N ALA A 854 18.87 -27.08 -0.39
CA ALA A 854 19.06 -27.30 1.04
C ALA A 854 20.53 -27.49 1.41
N ALA A 855 21.25 -28.31 0.64
CA ALA A 855 22.67 -28.54 0.82
C ALA A 855 23.52 -27.27 0.64
N ARG A 856 23.21 -26.48 -0.40
CA ARG A 856 23.89 -25.20 -0.64
C ARG A 856 23.64 -24.21 0.48
N TRP A 857 22.38 -24.11 0.92
CA TRP A 857 22.00 -23.24 2.02
C TRP A 857 22.70 -23.64 3.32
N ALA A 858 22.66 -24.91 3.71
CA ALA A 858 23.36 -25.44 4.88
C ALA A 858 24.88 -25.20 4.81
N GLU A 859 25.50 -25.41 3.64
CA GLU A 859 26.95 -25.11 3.44
C GLU A 859 27.25 -23.64 3.69
N LEU A 860 26.42 -22.72 3.18
CA LEU A 860 26.63 -21.29 3.35
C LEU A 860 26.48 -20.87 4.82
N CYS A 861 25.50 -21.43 5.56
CA CYS A 861 25.29 -21.16 6.97
C CYS A 861 26.43 -21.68 7.87
N THR A 862 27.08 -22.79 7.50
CA THR A 862 28.08 -23.46 8.34
C THR A 862 29.53 -23.15 7.95
N ARG A 863 29.75 -22.31 6.92
CA ARG A 863 31.09 -21.84 6.58
C ARG A 863 31.68 -21.00 7.70
N LYS A 864 32.83 -21.45 8.28
CA LYS A 864 33.57 -20.66 9.26
C LYS A 864 34.12 -19.40 8.59
N ARG A 865 33.99 -18.27 9.30
CA ARG A 865 34.72 -17.04 8.96
C ARG A 865 36.21 -17.29 9.05
N LYS A 866 37.02 -16.77 8.15
CA LYS A 866 38.45 -16.65 8.35
C LYS A 866 38.64 -15.58 9.41
N ASP A 867 39.06 -15.97 10.61
CA ASP A 867 39.47 -15.03 11.66
C ASP A 867 40.59 -14.15 11.09
N GLY A 868 40.21 -12.91 10.74
CA GLY A 868 41.15 -11.93 10.16
C GLY A 868 42.07 -11.26 11.16
N ASN A 869 42.37 -11.88 12.33
CA ASN A 869 43.13 -11.21 13.41
C ASN A 869 44.18 -12.10 14.09
N ALA A 870 44.79 -13.06 13.37
CA ALA A 870 45.91 -13.80 13.97
C ALA A 870 47.31 -13.46 13.38
N GLU A 871 47.43 -12.51 12.42
CA GLU A 871 48.74 -12.22 11.81
C GLU A 871 49.05 -10.71 11.62
N ARG A 872 48.63 -9.85 12.57
CA ARG A 872 49.16 -8.46 12.63
C ARG A 872 49.84 -8.07 13.96
N SER A 873 50.36 -9.05 14.66
CA SER A 873 51.26 -8.81 15.78
C SER A 873 52.59 -9.59 15.55
N GLY A 874 53.34 -9.19 14.57
CA GLY A 874 54.65 -9.77 14.32
C GLY A 874 55.21 -9.40 12.98
N ILE A 875 55.55 -8.16 12.77
CA ILE A 875 56.80 -7.67 12.17
C ILE A 875 56.85 -6.17 12.43
#